data_aed15de6b05ffd7ec7a38310921b706f
#
_entry.id   aed15de6b05ffd7ec7a38310921b706f
#
_cell.length_a   1.000
_cell.length_b   1.000
_cell.length_c   1.000
_cell.angle_alpha   90.00
_cell.angle_beta   90.00
_cell.angle_gamma   90.00
#
_symmetry.space_group_name_H-M   'P 1'
#
loop_
_entity.id
_entity.type
_entity.pdbx_description
1 polymer ?
#
loop_
_entity_poly.entity_id
_entity_poly.type
_entity_poly.pdbx_seq_one_letter_code
_entity_poly.pdbx_strand_id
1 'polypeptide(L)'
;MIFKLFLNLSKFFLIVWLGLWATLASAQTSAQVTPDYSRWAATANMAQDTLEAGTANEAFLTKLREQLALRRSEFLEVQNSSPARLAILEEQLAALGPVPESGTELAEIAERRASLAQDIEAINAPRIRAREAYKQADGLIREIDAALSAKQTENLLKLGPSPIDLRLWPEAVLQITEKLQSLVGSVSTAWNTPVVRDKARDQLPLIVTLLLAAGLLLTQGRRWLARALRRLSRSEDAFGVDLARYLLGLGQLVNVMLCVFLLSRAWSVSRLYDLDLSVLLQAATWIFAPLFISRWLATQLCPIDETSRSALALPGGSGLQARLLIRWLGVVISAMILMGYLSDMGDFSSGTEAVIVFVLVSIAGVGTLRLGGLLWRQSHGPQAATGAEQVPHRIVVRLGQGLAVVAAICIALAVIGYSYLAIELLMSILLSTGLLGILFVTFEAVRNAFAMLSSDRSAGHDSLAAVVVNAGLIVASLPVFALIGGVRTSELTELWASFKSGVTLGEVQLSPGVVLQLIVVFVIGLLLTRLIQRTLKTRILAKTKIDAGGQNAIVSGIGYFGIFLAAVVAITSAGLDLSSLAIVAGALSVGIGFGLQNIVSNFVSGIILLIERPISVGDWIEVGGNMGIVRKISVRSTSIQTFDRTDVIVPNADLVSGTVTNYTHGSSVGRIIVPIGVAYGN
;
A
#
# COMPACT_ATOMS: atom_id res chain seq x y z
N MET A 1 -21.10 -15.34 19.65
CA MET A 1 -20.16 -16.29 19.02
C MET A 1 -19.37 -15.67 17.87
N ILE A 2 -19.96 -14.75 17.11
CA ILE A 2 -19.31 -13.89 16.09
C ILE A 2 -18.21 -13.02 16.71
N PHE A 3 -18.40 -12.52 17.94
CA PHE A 3 -17.41 -11.77 18.72
C PHE A 3 -16.13 -12.57 19.04
N LYS A 4 -16.25 -13.90 19.30
CA LYS A 4 -15.07 -14.78 19.51
C LYS A 4 -14.31 -15.05 18.20
N LEU A 5 -14.99 -15.09 17.05
CA LEU A 5 -14.34 -15.22 15.74
C LEU A 5 -13.61 -13.93 15.38
N PHE A 6 -14.22 -12.78 15.67
CA PHE A 6 -13.63 -11.45 15.45
C PHE A 6 -12.43 -11.23 16.38
N LEU A 7 -12.50 -11.72 17.62
CA LEU A 7 -11.37 -11.66 18.58
C LEU A 7 -10.20 -12.55 18.14
N ASN A 8 -10.46 -13.68 17.51
CA ASN A 8 -9.42 -14.58 16.99
C ASN A 8 -8.83 -14.08 15.67
N LEU A 9 -9.63 -13.46 14.78
CA LEU A 9 -9.13 -12.75 13.59
C LEU A 9 -8.34 -11.51 13.98
N SER A 10 -8.79 -10.74 14.97
CA SER A 10 -8.02 -9.58 15.45
C SER A 10 -6.69 -9.98 16.10
N LYS A 11 -6.66 -11.13 16.82
CA LYS A 11 -5.41 -11.70 17.34
C LYS A 11 -4.48 -12.18 16.23
N PHE A 12 -5.02 -12.81 15.18
CA PHE A 12 -4.23 -13.22 14.01
C PHE A 12 -3.66 -12.00 13.27
N PHE A 13 -4.47 -10.97 13.04
CA PHE A 13 -4.01 -9.69 12.48
C PHE A 13 -3.01 -8.99 13.40
N LEU A 14 -3.20 -9.04 14.71
CA LEU A 14 -2.25 -8.48 15.69
C LEU A 14 -0.92 -9.25 15.68
N ILE A 15 -0.94 -10.58 15.55
CA ILE A 15 0.27 -11.41 15.45
C ILE A 15 0.98 -11.18 14.12
N VAL A 16 0.27 -11.06 13.01
CA VAL A 16 0.82 -10.70 11.70
C VAL A 16 1.37 -9.27 11.73
N TRP A 17 0.66 -8.35 12.36
CA TRP A 17 1.08 -6.95 12.51
C TRP A 17 2.29 -6.82 13.45
N LEU A 18 2.30 -7.53 14.58
CA LEU A 18 3.48 -7.64 15.46
C LEU A 18 4.65 -8.36 14.79
N GLY A 19 4.40 -9.37 13.96
CA GLY A 19 5.41 -10.02 13.13
C GLY A 19 6.00 -9.07 12.08
N LEU A 20 5.17 -8.25 11.41
CA LEU A 20 5.63 -7.18 10.50
C LEU A 20 6.43 -6.09 11.26
N TRP A 21 6.02 -5.74 12.48
CA TRP A 21 6.75 -4.80 13.34
C TRP A 21 8.06 -5.39 13.85
N ALA A 22 8.11 -6.66 14.18
CA ALA A 22 9.34 -7.35 14.59
C ALA A 22 10.35 -7.42 13.43
N THR A 23 9.89 -7.62 12.18
CA THR A 23 10.75 -7.55 10.99
C THR A 23 11.20 -6.13 10.67
N LEU A 24 10.41 -5.10 10.99
CA LEU A 24 10.80 -3.70 10.87
C LEU A 24 11.78 -3.29 12.00
N ALA A 25 11.63 -3.83 13.21
CA ALA A 25 12.54 -3.56 14.33
C ALA A 25 13.88 -4.29 14.21
N SER A 26 13.93 -5.45 13.57
CA SER A 26 15.19 -6.16 13.29
C SER A 26 16.02 -5.55 12.14
N ALA A 27 15.47 -4.61 11.40
CA ALA A 27 16.19 -3.87 10.35
C ALA A 27 17.13 -2.78 10.88
N GLN A 28 17.22 -2.55 12.20
CA GLN A 28 18.05 -1.48 12.78
C GLN A 28 19.40 -1.94 13.34
N THR A 29 19.80 -3.18 13.15
CA THR A 29 21.15 -3.64 13.45
C THR A 29 21.83 -4.11 12.16
N SER A 30 21.94 -3.25 11.16
CA SER A 30 22.83 -3.45 10.04
C SER A 30 24.26 -3.16 10.51
N ALA A 31 25.08 -4.22 10.60
CA ALA A 31 26.53 -4.08 10.58
C ALA A 31 26.87 -3.19 9.39
N GLN A 32 27.76 -2.20 9.58
CA GLN A 32 28.21 -1.33 8.50
C GLN A 32 28.73 -2.20 7.36
N VAL A 33 27.92 -2.32 6.29
CA VAL A 33 28.34 -2.98 5.06
C VAL A 33 29.36 -2.07 4.40
N THR A 34 30.64 -2.43 4.47
CA THR A 34 31.68 -1.76 3.69
C THR A 34 31.70 -2.41 2.31
N PRO A 35 31.28 -1.70 1.23
CA PRO A 35 31.29 -2.27 -0.11
C PRO A 35 32.73 -2.61 -0.55
N ASP A 36 32.88 -3.76 -1.17
CA ASP A 36 34.18 -4.15 -1.78
C ASP A 36 34.33 -3.48 -3.16
N TYR A 37 34.95 -2.32 -3.16
CA TYR A 37 35.18 -1.53 -4.39
C TYR A 37 36.13 -2.22 -5.38
N SER A 38 36.99 -3.15 -4.95
CA SER A 38 37.89 -3.89 -5.85
C SER A 38 37.11 -4.92 -6.67
N ARG A 39 36.20 -5.64 -6.03
CA ARG A 39 35.25 -6.55 -6.71
C ARG A 39 34.26 -5.78 -7.56
N TRP A 40 33.85 -4.58 -7.11
CA TRP A 40 32.98 -3.71 -7.89
C TRP A 40 33.64 -3.35 -9.22
N ALA A 41 34.88 -2.84 -9.23
CA ALA A 41 35.58 -2.47 -10.45
C ALA A 41 35.67 -3.66 -11.42
N ALA A 42 35.99 -4.85 -10.95
CA ALA A 42 36.02 -6.06 -11.77
C ALA A 42 34.67 -6.40 -12.39
N THR A 43 33.58 -6.26 -11.60
CA THR A 43 32.21 -6.55 -12.08
C THR A 43 31.75 -5.48 -13.09
N ALA A 44 32.08 -4.20 -12.86
CA ALA A 44 31.74 -3.10 -13.75
C ALA A 44 32.47 -3.24 -15.10
N ASN A 45 33.76 -3.55 -15.09
CA ASN A 45 34.55 -3.79 -16.32
C ASN A 45 33.98 -5.00 -17.08
N MET A 46 33.71 -6.11 -16.40
CA MET A 46 33.08 -7.29 -17.04
C MET A 46 31.73 -6.92 -17.69
N ALA A 47 30.92 -6.10 -17.04
CA ALA A 47 29.64 -5.65 -17.58
C ALA A 47 29.84 -4.80 -18.84
N GLN A 48 30.82 -3.86 -18.83
CA GLN A 48 31.14 -3.02 -19.96
C GLN A 48 31.70 -3.84 -21.15
N ASP A 49 32.65 -4.72 -20.89
CA ASP A 49 33.21 -5.61 -21.92
C ASP A 49 32.14 -6.49 -22.55
N THR A 50 31.21 -6.98 -21.73
CA THR A 50 30.09 -7.83 -22.18
C THR A 50 29.13 -7.06 -23.08
N LEU A 51 28.83 -5.81 -22.75
CA LEU A 51 27.96 -4.93 -23.55
C LEU A 51 28.63 -4.55 -24.88
N GLU A 52 29.90 -4.21 -24.85
CA GLU A 52 30.68 -3.86 -26.05
C GLU A 52 30.80 -5.07 -26.99
N ALA A 53 31.01 -6.27 -26.47
CA ALA A 53 31.06 -7.49 -27.26
C ALA A 53 29.75 -7.86 -27.95
N GLY A 54 28.59 -7.48 -27.38
CA GLY A 54 27.26 -7.68 -27.94
C GLY A 54 26.80 -9.15 -28.08
N THR A 55 27.65 -10.13 -27.75
CA THR A 55 27.43 -11.57 -27.98
C THR A 55 26.81 -12.31 -26.81
N ALA A 56 26.67 -11.66 -25.66
CA ALA A 56 26.18 -12.29 -24.44
C ALA A 56 24.74 -12.78 -24.58
N ASN A 57 24.49 -13.93 -24.02
CA ASN A 57 23.16 -14.53 -24.02
C ASN A 57 22.26 -13.78 -22.97
N GLU A 58 20.94 -13.83 -23.16
CA GLU A 58 19.93 -13.15 -22.32
C GLU A 58 20.01 -13.59 -20.85
N ALA A 59 20.23 -14.88 -20.58
CA ALA A 59 20.34 -15.41 -19.22
C ALA A 59 21.58 -14.85 -18.48
N PHE A 60 22.69 -14.68 -19.19
CA PHE A 60 23.92 -14.10 -18.62
C PHE A 60 23.72 -12.60 -18.32
N LEU A 61 23.14 -11.84 -19.26
CA LEU A 61 22.83 -10.42 -19.04
C LEU A 61 21.89 -10.20 -17.87
N THR A 62 20.86 -11.06 -17.72
CA THR A 62 19.93 -11.01 -16.59
C THR A 62 20.65 -11.26 -15.27
N LYS A 63 21.50 -12.27 -15.18
CA LYS A 63 22.28 -12.58 -13.98
C LYS A 63 23.26 -11.46 -13.63
N LEU A 64 23.94 -10.90 -14.64
CA LEU A 64 24.85 -9.77 -14.46
C LEU A 64 24.13 -8.52 -13.94
N ARG A 65 22.95 -8.25 -14.49
CA ARG A 65 22.05 -7.17 -14.02
C ARG A 65 21.65 -7.35 -12.56
N GLU A 66 21.28 -8.56 -12.16
CA GLU A 66 20.94 -8.85 -10.74
C GLU A 66 22.11 -8.58 -9.81
N GLN A 67 23.32 -8.97 -10.21
CA GLN A 67 24.53 -8.68 -9.44
C GLN A 67 24.79 -7.17 -9.32
N LEU A 68 24.66 -6.41 -10.43
CA LEU A 68 24.81 -4.97 -10.43
C LEU A 68 23.74 -4.28 -9.57
N ALA A 69 22.50 -4.74 -9.63
CA ALA A 69 21.40 -4.22 -8.82
C ALA A 69 21.64 -4.44 -7.31
N LEU A 70 22.17 -5.60 -6.93
CA LEU A 70 22.57 -5.89 -5.54
C LEU A 70 23.66 -4.91 -5.08
N ARG A 71 24.73 -4.72 -5.88
CA ARG A 71 25.79 -3.78 -5.55
C ARG A 71 25.30 -2.34 -5.48
N ARG A 72 24.43 -1.93 -6.42
CA ARG A 72 23.81 -0.60 -6.40
C ARG A 72 23.05 -0.36 -5.09
N SER A 73 22.34 -1.37 -4.56
CA SER A 73 21.65 -1.23 -3.27
C SER A 73 22.60 -1.08 -2.09
N GLU A 74 23.75 -1.78 -2.09
CA GLU A 74 24.80 -1.62 -1.08
C GLU A 74 25.37 -0.18 -1.10
N PHE A 75 25.63 0.38 -2.30
CA PHE A 75 26.11 1.76 -2.45
C PHE A 75 25.07 2.79 -1.97
N LEU A 76 23.79 2.56 -2.25
CA LEU A 76 22.73 3.44 -1.78
C LEU A 76 22.64 3.46 -0.24
N GLU A 77 22.83 2.32 0.41
CA GLU A 77 22.84 2.22 1.87
C GLU A 77 24.01 3.03 2.47
N VAL A 78 25.21 2.93 1.87
CA VAL A 78 26.37 3.73 2.30
C VAL A 78 26.17 5.21 2.02
N GLN A 79 25.62 5.57 0.87
CA GLN A 79 25.32 6.97 0.52
C GLN A 79 24.37 7.61 1.55
N ASN A 80 23.41 6.85 2.04
CA ASN A 80 22.41 7.30 3.00
C ASN A 80 22.82 7.07 4.47
N SER A 81 24.04 6.59 4.73
CA SER A 81 24.55 6.36 6.08
C SER A 81 24.78 7.68 6.82
N SER A 82 24.40 7.71 8.10
CA SER A 82 24.74 8.80 9.06
C SER A 82 24.37 10.25 8.67
N PRO A 83 23.21 10.54 8.05
CA PRO A 83 22.86 11.91 7.67
C PRO A 83 22.71 12.83 8.87
N ALA A 84 22.11 12.34 9.98
CA ALA A 84 21.93 13.12 11.20
C ALA A 84 23.28 13.50 11.87
N ARG A 85 24.27 12.59 11.84
CA ARG A 85 25.61 12.87 12.41
C ARG A 85 26.35 13.92 11.60
N LEU A 86 26.22 13.85 10.28
CA LEU A 86 26.83 14.85 9.40
C LEU A 86 26.23 16.24 9.65
N ALA A 87 24.90 16.35 9.70
CA ALA A 87 24.20 17.61 9.97
C ALA A 87 24.64 18.24 11.30
N ILE A 88 24.79 17.43 12.36
CA ILE A 88 25.27 17.91 13.67
C ILE A 88 26.72 18.44 13.57
N LEU A 89 27.59 17.76 12.84
CA LEU A 89 28.98 18.21 12.69
C LEU A 89 29.08 19.47 11.84
N GLU A 90 28.28 19.60 10.81
CA GLU A 90 28.18 20.79 9.97
C GLU A 90 27.62 21.98 10.76
N GLU A 91 26.61 21.78 11.60
CA GLU A 91 26.07 22.80 12.51
C GLU A 91 27.13 23.25 13.54
N GLN A 92 27.88 22.31 14.12
CA GLN A 92 28.99 22.63 15.03
C GLN A 92 30.08 23.41 14.33
N LEU A 93 30.41 23.09 13.09
CA LEU A 93 31.40 23.82 12.28
C LEU A 93 30.90 25.24 11.95
N ALA A 94 29.63 25.37 11.59
CA ALA A 94 29.00 26.66 11.30
C ALA A 94 28.92 27.57 12.57
N ALA A 95 28.71 26.97 13.74
CA ALA A 95 28.70 27.70 15.02
C ALA A 95 30.05 28.36 15.36
N LEU A 96 31.18 27.88 14.81
CA LEU A 96 32.49 28.49 14.98
C LEU A 96 32.69 29.76 14.13
N GLY A 97 31.73 30.10 13.27
CA GLY A 97 31.79 31.29 12.41
C GLY A 97 32.80 31.19 11.26
N PRO A 98 32.87 32.20 10.39
CA PRO A 98 33.89 32.26 9.31
C PRO A 98 35.29 32.45 9.85
N VAL A 99 36.30 31.98 9.11
CA VAL A 99 37.70 32.21 9.43
C VAL A 99 38.01 33.73 9.35
N PRO A 100 38.63 34.38 10.38
CA PRO A 100 38.92 35.79 10.35
C PRO A 100 39.82 36.18 9.15
N GLU A 101 39.43 37.18 8.37
CA GLU A 101 40.20 37.67 7.24
C GLU A 101 41.50 38.36 7.65
N SER A 102 41.59 38.88 8.85
CA SER A 102 42.78 39.55 9.38
C SER A 102 42.87 39.30 10.90
N GLY A 103 43.72 38.39 11.28
CA GLY A 103 44.02 38.10 12.68
C GLY A 103 44.39 36.63 12.90
N THR A 104 45.15 36.35 13.94
CA THR A 104 45.44 34.98 14.39
C THR A 104 44.19 34.40 15.07
N GLU A 105 43.59 33.38 14.44
CA GLU A 105 42.57 32.59 15.13
C GLU A 105 43.17 31.97 16.40
N LEU A 106 42.40 31.92 17.50
CA LEU A 106 42.83 31.26 18.70
C LEU A 106 43.15 29.79 18.39
N ALA A 107 44.33 29.30 18.82
CA ALA A 107 44.82 27.97 18.48
C ALA A 107 43.80 26.86 18.80
N GLU A 108 43.05 26.98 19.91
CA GLU A 108 42.00 26.02 20.31
C GLU A 108 40.82 25.99 19.34
N ILE A 109 40.44 27.15 18.76
CA ILE A 109 39.34 27.22 17.77
C ILE A 109 39.82 26.66 16.44
N ALA A 110 41.03 26.96 16.03
CA ALA A 110 41.64 26.43 14.79
C ALA A 110 41.76 24.89 14.88
N GLU A 111 42.22 24.33 16.01
CA GLU A 111 42.33 22.91 16.25
C GLU A 111 40.94 22.23 16.22
N ARG A 112 39.96 22.84 16.89
CA ARG A 112 38.58 22.33 16.89
C ARG A 112 37.97 22.33 15.50
N ARG A 113 38.17 23.37 14.69
CA ARG A 113 37.74 23.49 13.31
C ARG A 113 38.37 22.41 12.43
N ALA A 114 39.68 22.20 12.59
CA ALA A 114 40.41 21.15 11.86
C ALA A 114 39.89 19.75 12.21
N SER A 115 39.64 19.46 13.50
CA SER A 115 39.05 18.20 13.95
C SER A 115 37.66 17.98 13.38
N LEU A 116 36.76 18.96 13.41
CA LEU A 116 35.43 18.87 12.84
C LEU A 116 35.46 18.67 11.31
N ALA A 117 36.35 19.38 10.60
CA ALA A 117 36.54 19.23 9.17
C ALA A 117 37.02 17.82 8.82
N GLN A 118 37.95 17.27 9.59
CA GLN A 118 38.43 15.89 9.42
C GLN A 118 37.32 14.86 9.68
N ASP A 119 36.51 15.05 10.70
CA ASP A 119 35.36 14.16 11.01
C ASP A 119 34.30 14.21 9.91
N ILE A 120 34.00 15.39 9.36
CA ILE A 120 33.10 15.61 8.22
C ILE A 120 33.64 14.90 6.97
N GLU A 121 34.93 15.07 6.68
CA GLU A 121 35.57 14.42 5.53
C GLU A 121 35.58 12.88 5.65
N ALA A 122 35.84 12.35 6.85
CA ALA A 122 35.80 10.92 7.13
C ALA A 122 34.42 10.30 6.85
N ILE A 123 33.33 11.06 7.10
CA ILE A 123 31.97 10.63 6.79
C ILE A 123 31.63 10.84 5.30
N ASN A 124 32.07 11.94 4.70
CA ASN A 124 31.72 12.31 3.33
C ASN A 124 32.49 11.52 2.27
N ALA A 125 33.77 11.21 2.48
CA ALA A 125 34.59 10.51 1.50
C ALA A 125 34.00 9.13 1.09
N PRO A 126 33.56 8.23 2.00
CA PRO A 126 32.91 7.00 1.61
C PRO A 126 31.55 7.22 0.94
N ARG A 127 30.80 8.27 1.32
CA ARG A 127 29.52 8.62 0.70
C ARG A 127 29.67 9.10 -0.74
N ILE A 128 30.71 9.90 -1.03
CA ILE A 128 31.01 10.37 -2.39
C ILE A 128 31.42 9.19 -3.28
N ARG A 129 32.30 8.31 -2.80
CA ARG A 129 32.67 7.08 -3.52
C ARG A 129 31.46 6.18 -3.78
N ALA A 130 30.60 6.01 -2.80
CA ALA A 130 29.38 5.24 -2.96
C ALA A 130 28.41 5.85 -3.98
N ARG A 131 28.32 7.19 -4.02
CA ARG A 131 27.51 7.92 -5.01
C ARG A 131 28.03 7.74 -6.43
N GLU A 132 29.33 7.77 -6.63
CA GLU A 132 29.96 7.55 -7.94
C GLU A 132 29.74 6.10 -8.41
N ALA A 133 30.00 5.13 -7.53
CA ALA A 133 29.76 3.71 -7.81
C ALA A 133 28.27 3.43 -8.08
N TYR A 134 27.37 4.08 -7.34
CA TYR A 134 25.92 4.01 -7.58
C TYR A 134 25.56 4.49 -8.97
N LYS A 135 26.05 5.68 -9.39
CA LYS A 135 25.79 6.24 -10.72
C LYS A 135 26.31 5.35 -11.84
N GLN A 136 27.50 4.78 -11.66
CA GLN A 136 28.09 3.85 -12.62
C GLN A 136 27.25 2.56 -12.72
N ALA A 137 26.86 1.98 -11.58
CA ALA A 137 26.03 0.80 -11.55
C ALA A 137 24.67 1.04 -12.23
N ASP A 138 24.05 2.19 -11.96
CA ASP A 138 22.78 2.60 -12.54
C ASP A 138 22.88 2.81 -14.06
N GLY A 139 23.99 3.37 -14.55
CA GLY A 139 24.29 3.49 -15.97
C GLY A 139 24.37 2.12 -16.65
N LEU A 140 25.20 1.21 -16.11
CA LEU A 140 25.37 -0.14 -16.65
C LEU A 140 24.07 -0.96 -16.61
N ILE A 141 23.27 -0.84 -15.56
CA ILE A 141 21.97 -1.49 -15.50
C ILE A 141 21.06 -1.00 -16.62
N ARG A 142 20.99 0.31 -16.87
CA ARG A 142 20.19 0.87 -17.99
C ARG A 142 20.66 0.40 -19.35
N GLU A 143 21.95 0.30 -19.57
CA GLU A 143 22.50 -0.22 -20.82
C GLU A 143 22.18 -1.71 -21.01
N ILE A 144 22.32 -2.53 -19.95
CA ILE A 144 21.90 -3.94 -19.98
C ILE A 144 20.39 -4.07 -20.23
N ASP A 145 19.57 -3.24 -19.59
CA ASP A 145 18.11 -3.25 -19.80
C ASP A 145 17.74 -2.87 -21.23
N ALA A 146 18.44 -1.88 -21.82
CA ALA A 146 18.28 -1.52 -23.22
C ALA A 146 18.71 -2.66 -24.16
N ALA A 147 19.84 -3.32 -23.91
CA ALA A 147 20.31 -4.47 -24.68
C ALA A 147 19.35 -5.66 -24.59
N LEU A 148 18.85 -5.95 -23.40
CA LEU A 148 17.85 -7.00 -23.17
C LEU A 148 16.52 -6.68 -23.86
N SER A 149 16.07 -5.44 -23.84
CA SER A 149 14.85 -4.99 -24.50
C SER A 149 14.98 -5.05 -26.03
N ALA A 150 16.13 -4.66 -26.58
CA ALA A 150 16.42 -4.78 -28.00
C ALA A 150 16.39 -6.24 -28.47
N LYS A 151 17.04 -7.16 -27.72
CA LYS A 151 17.04 -8.60 -28.04
C LYS A 151 15.62 -9.20 -27.93
N GLN A 152 14.86 -8.81 -26.94
CA GLN A 152 13.46 -9.26 -26.78
C GLN A 152 12.62 -8.79 -27.97
N THR A 153 12.76 -7.53 -28.39
CA THR A 153 12.06 -6.99 -29.54
C THR A 153 12.48 -7.70 -30.83
N GLU A 154 13.77 -7.97 -31.01
CA GLU A 154 14.30 -8.73 -32.14
C GLU A 154 13.72 -10.14 -32.18
N ASN A 155 13.68 -10.86 -31.04
CA ASN A 155 13.08 -12.19 -30.93
C ASN A 155 11.58 -12.17 -31.24
N LEU A 156 10.83 -11.18 -30.74
CA LEU A 156 9.40 -11.03 -31.01
C LEU A 156 9.10 -10.79 -32.50
N LEU A 157 9.95 -9.99 -33.17
CA LEU A 157 9.79 -9.61 -34.58
C LEU A 157 10.49 -10.57 -35.54
N LYS A 158 11.13 -11.62 -35.02
CA LYS A 158 11.80 -12.62 -35.85
C LYS A 158 10.80 -13.37 -36.69
N LEU A 159 10.95 -13.28 -38.00
CA LEU A 159 10.15 -14.04 -38.94
C LEU A 159 10.66 -15.48 -38.98
N GLY A 160 9.85 -16.40 -38.50
CA GLY A 160 10.10 -17.84 -38.58
C GLY A 160 9.50 -18.47 -39.85
N PRO A 161 9.67 -19.78 -40.05
CA PRO A 161 9.03 -20.49 -41.14
C PRO A 161 7.51 -20.45 -41.04
N SER A 162 6.85 -20.24 -42.17
CA SER A 162 5.37 -20.21 -42.20
C SER A 162 4.79 -21.62 -42.01
N PRO A 163 3.86 -21.80 -41.04
CA PRO A 163 3.22 -23.11 -40.81
C PRO A 163 2.28 -23.55 -41.95
N ILE A 164 2.04 -22.72 -42.96
CA ILE A 164 1.32 -23.08 -44.17
C ILE A 164 2.12 -24.08 -45.02
N ASP A 165 3.45 -24.08 -44.89
CA ASP A 165 4.27 -25.11 -45.57
C ASP A 165 4.02 -26.47 -44.94
N LEU A 166 3.26 -27.29 -45.67
CA LEU A 166 2.87 -28.66 -45.26
C LEU A 166 4.08 -29.59 -45.08
N ARG A 167 5.24 -29.24 -45.59
CA ARG A 167 6.48 -30.06 -45.44
C ARG A 167 6.98 -30.05 -44.00
N LEU A 168 6.65 -29.03 -43.20
CA LEU A 168 7.04 -28.94 -41.81
C LEU A 168 6.22 -29.85 -40.88
N TRP A 169 5.00 -30.24 -41.28
CA TRP A 169 4.08 -31.00 -40.44
C TRP A 169 4.53 -32.41 -40.07
N PRO A 170 5.05 -33.22 -41.01
CA PRO A 170 5.55 -34.56 -40.70
C PRO A 170 6.70 -34.53 -39.71
N GLU A 171 7.64 -33.59 -39.85
CA GLU A 171 8.76 -33.41 -38.95
C GLU A 171 8.27 -32.98 -37.55
N ALA A 172 7.32 -32.07 -37.48
CA ALA A 172 6.73 -31.65 -36.21
C ALA A 172 6.06 -32.80 -35.45
N VAL A 173 5.30 -33.65 -36.15
CA VAL A 173 4.68 -34.83 -35.55
C VAL A 173 5.74 -35.82 -35.05
N LEU A 174 6.81 -36.04 -35.84
CA LEU A 174 7.91 -36.92 -35.46
C LEU A 174 8.60 -36.41 -34.18
N GLN A 175 9.05 -35.16 -34.13
CA GLN A 175 9.74 -34.57 -32.99
C GLN A 175 8.87 -34.57 -31.74
N ILE A 176 7.57 -34.28 -31.85
CA ILE A 176 6.64 -34.33 -30.70
C ILE A 176 6.53 -35.79 -30.20
N THR A 177 6.40 -36.75 -31.08
CA THR A 177 6.27 -38.17 -30.66
C THR A 177 7.55 -38.69 -30.05
N GLU A 178 8.72 -38.33 -30.58
CA GLU A 178 10.02 -38.67 -30.03
C GLU A 178 10.20 -38.05 -28.63
N LYS A 179 9.84 -36.75 -28.42
CA LYS A 179 9.90 -36.11 -27.12
C LYS A 179 8.97 -36.76 -26.10
N LEU A 180 7.74 -37.11 -26.49
CA LEU A 180 6.83 -37.82 -25.60
C LEU A 180 7.36 -39.21 -25.24
N GLN A 181 7.94 -39.93 -26.20
CA GLN A 181 8.57 -41.23 -25.95
C GLN A 181 9.79 -41.11 -25.02
N SER A 182 10.63 -40.08 -25.18
CA SER A 182 11.77 -39.83 -24.31
C SER A 182 11.33 -39.55 -22.87
N LEU A 183 10.29 -38.72 -22.65
CA LEU A 183 9.73 -38.45 -21.35
C LEU A 183 9.17 -39.69 -20.65
N VAL A 184 8.46 -40.56 -21.40
CA VAL A 184 7.95 -41.82 -20.87
C VAL A 184 9.10 -42.83 -20.65
N GLY A 185 10.06 -42.87 -21.57
CA GLY A 185 11.25 -43.73 -21.50
C GLY A 185 12.14 -43.39 -20.29
N SER A 186 12.26 -42.11 -19.94
CA SER A 186 13.06 -41.67 -18.80
C SER A 186 12.60 -42.28 -17.46
N VAL A 187 11.29 -42.42 -17.29
CA VAL A 187 10.70 -43.07 -16.10
C VAL A 187 11.03 -44.54 -16.04
N SER A 188 10.94 -45.25 -17.20
CA SER A 188 11.26 -46.68 -17.27
C SER A 188 12.76 -46.92 -17.03
N THR A 189 13.62 -46.12 -17.60
CA THR A 189 15.08 -46.17 -17.41
C THR A 189 15.45 -45.89 -15.97
N ALA A 190 14.85 -44.85 -15.34
CA ALA A 190 15.05 -44.53 -13.95
C ALA A 190 14.64 -45.69 -13.02
N TRP A 191 13.50 -46.36 -13.31
CA TRP A 191 13.03 -47.52 -12.54
C TRP A 191 13.95 -48.70 -12.66
N ASN A 192 14.56 -48.94 -13.80
CA ASN A 192 15.50 -50.04 -14.03
C ASN A 192 16.89 -49.79 -13.45
N THR A 193 17.18 -48.55 -13.05
CA THR A 193 18.46 -48.20 -12.41
C THR A 193 18.42 -48.59 -10.91
N PRO A 194 19.22 -49.53 -10.43
CA PRO A 194 19.15 -50.02 -9.02
C PRO A 194 19.29 -48.91 -8.00
N VAL A 195 20.26 -48.01 -8.20
CA VAL A 195 20.54 -46.89 -7.27
C VAL A 195 19.34 -45.94 -7.12
N VAL A 196 18.63 -45.66 -8.23
CA VAL A 196 17.46 -44.76 -8.20
C VAL A 196 16.27 -45.44 -7.53
N ARG A 197 16.08 -46.76 -7.85
CA ARG A 197 15.04 -47.56 -7.23
C ARG A 197 15.20 -47.73 -5.74
N ASP A 198 16.45 -47.95 -5.24
CA ASP A 198 16.72 -48.10 -3.82
C ASP A 198 16.49 -46.76 -3.10
N LYS A 199 16.93 -45.61 -3.65
CA LYS A 199 16.59 -44.27 -3.12
C LYS A 199 15.07 -44.02 -3.10
N ALA A 200 14.34 -44.43 -4.14
CA ALA A 200 12.88 -44.30 -4.16
C ALA A 200 12.23 -45.17 -3.06
N ARG A 201 12.77 -46.35 -2.76
CA ARG A 201 12.33 -47.23 -1.66
C ARG A 201 12.57 -46.61 -0.29
N ASP A 202 13.72 -45.99 -0.07
CA ASP A 202 14.04 -45.29 1.18
C ASP A 202 13.09 -44.13 1.46
N GLN A 203 12.59 -43.48 0.39
CA GLN A 203 11.67 -42.38 0.48
C GLN A 203 10.17 -42.78 0.43
N LEU A 204 9.87 -44.07 0.33
CA LEU A 204 8.49 -44.58 0.28
C LEU A 204 7.58 -44.05 1.40
N PRO A 205 8.01 -43.98 2.68
CA PRO A 205 7.13 -43.44 3.72
C PRO A 205 6.69 -41.98 3.45
N LEU A 206 7.61 -41.16 2.95
CA LEU A 206 7.31 -39.75 2.62
C LEU A 206 6.42 -39.67 1.38
N ILE A 207 6.70 -40.45 0.34
CA ILE A 207 5.87 -40.51 -0.90
C ILE A 207 4.43 -40.92 -0.55
N VAL A 208 4.26 -41.98 0.24
CA VAL A 208 2.96 -42.47 0.68
C VAL A 208 2.24 -41.42 1.52
N THR A 209 2.94 -40.74 2.40
CA THR A 209 2.34 -39.65 3.22
C THR A 209 1.83 -38.51 2.35
N LEU A 210 2.62 -38.06 1.35
CA LEU A 210 2.20 -37.01 0.40
C LEU A 210 1.01 -37.45 -0.45
N LEU A 211 0.99 -38.70 -0.95
CA LEU A 211 -0.13 -39.24 -1.71
C LEU A 211 -1.39 -39.38 -0.86
N LEU A 212 -1.28 -39.85 0.38
CA LEU A 212 -2.41 -39.93 1.31
C LEU A 212 -2.95 -38.52 1.65
N ALA A 213 -2.07 -37.55 1.87
CA ALA A 213 -2.46 -36.17 2.09
C ALA A 213 -3.21 -35.58 0.88
N ALA A 214 -2.69 -35.77 -0.33
CA ALA A 214 -3.37 -35.36 -1.57
C ALA A 214 -4.72 -36.05 -1.73
N GLY A 215 -4.80 -37.38 -1.52
CA GLY A 215 -6.04 -38.15 -1.57
C GLY A 215 -7.08 -37.68 -0.54
N LEU A 216 -6.65 -37.40 0.69
CA LEU A 216 -7.50 -36.86 1.74
C LEU A 216 -8.08 -35.48 1.35
N LEU A 217 -7.23 -34.60 0.83
CA LEU A 217 -7.64 -33.28 0.36
C LEU A 217 -8.64 -33.37 -0.80
N LEU A 218 -8.40 -34.25 -1.77
CA LEU A 218 -9.32 -34.45 -2.90
C LEU A 218 -10.69 -34.97 -2.47
N THR A 219 -10.73 -35.87 -1.51
CA THR A 219 -11.98 -36.55 -1.08
C THR A 219 -12.73 -35.78 -0.01
N GLN A 220 -12.01 -35.24 0.98
CA GLN A 220 -12.60 -34.60 2.16
C GLN A 220 -12.53 -33.07 2.14
N GLY A 221 -11.57 -32.48 1.42
CA GLY A 221 -11.32 -31.04 1.42
C GLY A 221 -12.57 -30.23 1.08
N ARG A 222 -13.28 -30.60 0.02
CA ARG A 222 -14.56 -29.97 -0.34
C ARG A 222 -15.62 -30.11 0.74
N ARG A 223 -15.71 -31.26 1.39
CA ARG A 223 -16.70 -31.51 2.45
C ARG A 223 -16.40 -30.72 3.73
N TRP A 224 -15.11 -30.56 4.08
CA TRP A 224 -14.69 -29.76 5.22
C TRP A 224 -15.00 -28.28 4.99
N LEU A 225 -14.65 -27.78 3.80
CA LEU A 225 -14.91 -26.40 3.42
C LEU A 225 -16.42 -26.10 3.39
N ALA A 226 -17.23 -26.97 2.79
CA ALA A 226 -18.68 -26.85 2.79
C ALA A 226 -19.28 -26.88 4.20
N ARG A 227 -18.71 -27.70 5.12
CA ARG A 227 -19.14 -27.70 6.53
C ARG A 227 -18.78 -26.41 7.25
N ALA A 228 -17.56 -25.88 7.01
CA ALA A 228 -17.12 -24.63 7.62
C ALA A 228 -18.00 -23.44 7.21
N LEU A 229 -18.43 -23.40 5.94
CA LEU A 229 -19.22 -22.30 5.39
C LEU A 229 -20.76 -22.54 5.44
N ARG A 230 -21.23 -23.64 6.06
CA ARG A 230 -22.67 -23.97 6.12
C ARG A 230 -23.54 -22.86 6.71
N ARG A 231 -23.01 -22.05 7.62
CA ARG A 231 -23.79 -20.96 8.24
C ARG A 231 -24.03 -19.82 7.26
N LEU A 232 -23.02 -19.50 6.43
CA LEU A 232 -23.15 -18.50 5.37
C LEU A 232 -24.07 -19.00 4.24
N SER A 233 -23.92 -20.27 3.84
CA SER A 233 -24.71 -20.86 2.73
C SER A 233 -26.18 -21.12 3.07
N ARG A 234 -26.56 -21.09 4.36
CA ARG A 234 -27.94 -21.20 4.84
C ARG A 234 -28.56 -19.86 5.21
N SER A 235 -27.89 -18.76 4.96
CA SER A 235 -28.46 -17.44 5.10
C SER A 235 -29.62 -17.27 4.11
N GLU A 236 -30.72 -16.69 4.54
CA GLU A 236 -31.83 -16.29 3.65
C GLU A 236 -31.43 -15.10 2.76
N ASP A 237 -30.30 -14.49 3.04
CA ASP A 237 -29.79 -13.31 2.34
C ASP A 237 -28.99 -13.67 1.11
N ALA A 238 -29.30 -13.07 0.00
CA ALA A 238 -28.57 -13.23 -1.26
C ALA A 238 -27.07 -12.88 -1.13
N PHE A 239 -26.71 -11.83 -0.38
CA PHE A 239 -25.31 -11.43 -0.15
C PHE A 239 -24.49 -12.51 0.55
N GLY A 240 -25.07 -13.16 1.57
CA GLY A 240 -24.41 -14.25 2.31
C GLY A 240 -24.20 -15.49 1.44
N VAL A 241 -25.18 -15.83 0.59
CA VAL A 241 -25.10 -16.97 -0.33
C VAL A 241 -24.04 -16.73 -1.40
N ASP A 242 -23.98 -15.54 -1.99
CA ASP A 242 -23.00 -15.20 -3.03
C ASP A 242 -21.58 -15.17 -2.46
N LEU A 243 -21.38 -14.59 -1.26
CA LEU A 243 -20.09 -14.62 -0.56
C LEU A 243 -19.67 -16.06 -0.22
N ALA A 244 -20.60 -16.90 0.27
CA ALA A 244 -20.32 -18.31 0.55
C ALA A 244 -19.90 -19.08 -0.72
N ARG A 245 -20.54 -18.81 -1.84
CA ARG A 245 -20.17 -19.39 -3.15
C ARG A 245 -18.78 -18.99 -3.59
N TYR A 246 -18.43 -17.71 -3.46
CA TYR A 246 -17.09 -17.20 -3.75
C TYR A 246 -16.03 -17.90 -2.89
N LEU A 247 -16.22 -17.92 -1.55
CA LEU A 247 -15.28 -18.53 -0.62
C LEU A 247 -15.16 -20.05 -0.80
N LEU A 248 -16.28 -20.74 -1.05
CA LEU A 248 -16.26 -22.17 -1.38
C LEU A 248 -15.50 -22.45 -2.66
N GLY A 249 -15.74 -21.65 -3.71
CA GLY A 249 -15.05 -21.78 -4.99
C GLY A 249 -13.55 -21.51 -4.87
N LEU A 250 -13.16 -20.43 -4.18
CA LEU A 250 -11.77 -20.08 -3.94
C LEU A 250 -11.05 -21.17 -3.11
N GLY A 251 -11.70 -21.64 -2.03
CA GLY A 251 -11.15 -22.71 -1.22
C GLY A 251 -11.00 -24.02 -1.98
N GLN A 252 -11.91 -24.34 -2.92
CA GLN A 252 -11.77 -25.49 -3.81
C GLN A 252 -10.60 -25.31 -4.78
N LEU A 253 -10.40 -24.10 -5.33
CA LEU A 253 -9.26 -23.78 -6.19
C LEU A 253 -7.95 -24.01 -5.45
N VAL A 254 -7.80 -23.44 -4.25
CA VAL A 254 -6.60 -23.61 -3.40
C VAL A 254 -6.39 -25.10 -3.07
N ASN A 255 -7.46 -25.82 -2.71
CA ASN A 255 -7.39 -27.24 -2.38
C ASN A 255 -6.86 -28.08 -3.55
N VAL A 256 -7.34 -27.85 -4.77
CA VAL A 256 -6.89 -28.57 -5.96
C VAL A 256 -5.45 -28.18 -6.33
N MET A 257 -5.08 -26.89 -6.24
CA MET A 257 -3.71 -26.44 -6.45
C MET A 257 -2.74 -27.14 -5.48
N LEU A 258 -3.12 -27.21 -4.19
CA LEU A 258 -2.35 -27.91 -3.17
C LEU A 258 -2.22 -29.40 -3.48
N CYS A 259 -3.28 -30.04 -4.00
CA CYS A 259 -3.20 -31.44 -4.43
C CYS A 259 -2.21 -31.64 -5.57
N VAL A 260 -2.25 -30.79 -6.61
CA VAL A 260 -1.28 -30.84 -7.73
C VAL A 260 0.15 -30.66 -7.19
N PHE A 261 0.34 -29.69 -6.31
CA PHE A 261 1.63 -29.45 -5.67
C PHE A 261 2.13 -30.69 -4.89
N LEU A 262 1.29 -31.30 -4.05
CA LEU A 262 1.65 -32.50 -3.29
C LEU A 262 1.95 -33.70 -4.18
N LEU A 263 1.19 -33.90 -5.27
CA LEU A 263 1.45 -34.94 -6.23
C LEU A 263 2.77 -34.72 -6.98
N SER A 264 3.04 -33.49 -7.43
CA SER A 264 4.32 -33.17 -8.08
C SER A 264 5.50 -33.36 -7.12
N ARG A 265 5.34 -32.99 -5.85
CA ARG A 265 6.37 -33.21 -4.80
C ARG A 265 6.57 -34.70 -4.49
N ALA A 266 5.48 -35.48 -4.40
CA ALA A 266 5.58 -36.93 -4.22
C ALA A 266 6.38 -37.58 -5.34
N TRP A 267 6.13 -37.16 -6.59
CA TRP A 267 6.89 -37.63 -7.74
C TRP A 267 8.35 -37.14 -7.71
N SER A 268 8.58 -35.87 -7.42
CA SER A 268 9.96 -35.34 -7.36
C SER A 268 10.81 -35.97 -6.26
N VAL A 269 10.22 -36.39 -5.14
CA VAL A 269 10.91 -37.14 -4.09
C VAL A 269 11.30 -38.56 -4.53
N SER A 270 10.51 -39.18 -5.41
CA SER A 270 10.81 -40.53 -5.91
C SER A 270 12.09 -40.60 -6.75
N ARG A 271 12.55 -39.47 -7.32
CA ARG A 271 13.68 -39.36 -8.25
C ARG A 271 13.57 -40.28 -9.49
N LEU A 272 12.36 -40.76 -9.80
CA LEU A 272 12.05 -41.57 -10.99
C LEU A 272 11.85 -40.67 -12.21
N TYR A 273 12.84 -39.83 -12.54
CA TYR A 273 12.80 -38.88 -13.63
C TYR A 273 14.21 -38.44 -14.04
N ASP A 274 14.33 -37.94 -15.27
CA ASP A 274 15.50 -37.22 -15.78
C ASP A 274 15.41 -35.71 -15.51
N LEU A 275 16.37 -34.94 -16.04
CA LEU A 275 16.41 -33.49 -15.88
C LEU A 275 15.18 -32.80 -16.47
N ASP A 276 14.73 -33.22 -17.66
CA ASP A 276 13.60 -32.65 -18.38
C ASP A 276 12.30 -32.83 -17.61
N LEU A 277 12.01 -34.06 -17.20
CA LEU A 277 10.82 -34.34 -16.40
C LEU A 277 10.87 -33.61 -15.03
N SER A 278 12.07 -33.39 -14.47
CA SER A 278 12.21 -32.63 -13.22
C SER A 278 11.71 -31.19 -13.35
N VAL A 279 12.00 -30.51 -14.44
CA VAL A 279 11.54 -29.15 -14.73
C VAL A 279 10.03 -29.10 -14.85
N LEU A 280 9.44 -30.04 -15.60
CA LEU A 280 7.99 -30.14 -15.77
C LEU A 280 7.27 -30.43 -14.43
N LEU A 281 7.83 -31.30 -13.58
CA LEU A 281 7.28 -31.59 -12.26
C LEU A 281 7.32 -30.37 -11.33
N GLN A 282 8.40 -29.60 -11.34
CA GLN A 282 8.49 -28.36 -10.58
C GLN A 282 7.49 -27.30 -11.10
N ALA A 283 7.29 -27.23 -12.42
CA ALA A 283 6.37 -26.33 -13.05
C ALA A 283 4.90 -26.80 -13.03
N ALA A 284 4.63 -28.06 -12.63
CA ALA A 284 3.30 -28.66 -12.75
C ALA A 284 2.17 -27.80 -12.15
N THR A 285 2.40 -27.18 -10.97
CA THR A 285 1.40 -26.31 -10.36
C THR A 285 1.05 -25.11 -11.24
N TRP A 286 2.03 -24.52 -11.91
CA TRP A 286 1.85 -23.37 -12.81
C TRP A 286 1.24 -23.79 -14.15
N ILE A 287 1.62 -24.95 -14.68
CA ILE A 287 1.06 -25.52 -15.92
C ILE A 287 -0.44 -25.79 -15.76
N PHE A 288 -0.86 -26.37 -14.62
CA PHE A 288 -2.27 -26.71 -14.38
C PHE A 288 -3.09 -25.55 -13.77
N ALA A 289 -2.46 -24.46 -13.29
CA ALA A 289 -3.16 -23.34 -12.69
C ALA A 289 -4.26 -22.74 -13.59
N PRO A 290 -4.03 -22.42 -14.89
CA PRO A 290 -5.05 -21.83 -15.74
C PRO A 290 -6.29 -22.71 -15.91
N LEU A 291 -6.11 -24.04 -15.94
CA LEU A 291 -7.21 -25.01 -16.03
C LEU A 291 -8.17 -24.87 -14.84
N PHE A 292 -7.65 -24.78 -13.64
CA PHE A 292 -8.48 -24.71 -12.43
C PHE A 292 -9.00 -23.30 -12.16
N ILE A 293 -8.19 -22.26 -12.44
CA ILE A 293 -8.61 -20.86 -12.37
C ILE A 293 -9.75 -20.57 -13.33
N SER A 294 -9.64 -21.00 -14.60
CA SER A 294 -10.70 -20.81 -15.60
C SER A 294 -11.98 -21.57 -15.23
N ARG A 295 -11.87 -22.79 -14.67
CA ARG A 295 -13.01 -23.54 -14.17
C ARG A 295 -13.71 -22.80 -13.02
N TRP A 296 -12.95 -22.26 -12.07
CA TRP A 296 -13.47 -21.46 -10.97
C TRP A 296 -14.13 -20.19 -11.49
N LEU A 297 -13.41 -19.42 -12.33
CA LEU A 297 -13.89 -18.17 -12.89
C LEU A 297 -15.18 -18.37 -13.71
N ALA A 298 -15.25 -19.42 -14.53
CA ALA A 298 -16.44 -19.76 -15.30
C ALA A 298 -17.66 -20.05 -14.40
N THR A 299 -17.46 -20.61 -13.20
CA THR A 299 -18.56 -20.85 -12.25
C THR A 299 -19.02 -19.60 -11.55
N GLN A 300 -18.11 -18.63 -11.34
CA GLN A 300 -18.43 -17.37 -10.69
C GLN A 300 -19.11 -16.38 -11.66
N LEU A 301 -18.58 -16.27 -12.89
CA LEU A 301 -19.10 -15.32 -13.88
C LEU A 301 -20.43 -15.77 -14.50
N CYS A 302 -20.59 -17.10 -14.71
CA CYS A 302 -21.76 -17.69 -15.36
C CYS A 302 -22.36 -18.80 -14.47
N PRO A 303 -23.07 -18.50 -13.38
CA PRO A 303 -23.73 -19.49 -12.53
C PRO A 303 -24.83 -20.23 -13.30
N ILE A 304 -25.13 -21.49 -12.90
CA ILE A 304 -26.20 -22.31 -13.54
C ILE A 304 -27.56 -21.98 -12.94
N ASP A 305 -27.60 -21.64 -11.64
CA ASP A 305 -28.83 -21.40 -10.90
C ASP A 305 -29.45 -20.06 -11.31
N GLU A 306 -30.69 -20.07 -11.79
CA GLU A 306 -31.42 -18.86 -12.19
C GLU A 306 -31.69 -17.89 -11.01
N THR A 307 -31.63 -18.40 -9.78
CA THR A 307 -31.76 -17.60 -8.55
C THR A 307 -30.52 -16.79 -8.21
N SER A 308 -29.40 -17.09 -8.88
CA SER A 308 -28.11 -16.41 -8.64
C SER A 308 -28.00 -15.18 -9.51
N ARG A 309 -27.56 -14.06 -8.93
CA ARG A 309 -27.18 -12.87 -9.69
C ARG A 309 -26.00 -13.23 -10.61
N SER A 310 -26.27 -13.33 -11.92
CA SER A 310 -25.20 -13.53 -12.90
C SER A 310 -24.40 -12.25 -13.02
N ALA A 311 -23.07 -12.35 -12.82
CA ALA A 311 -22.17 -11.22 -13.00
C ALA A 311 -22.15 -10.71 -14.45
N LEU A 312 -22.32 -11.64 -15.41
CA LEU A 312 -22.51 -11.37 -16.83
C LEU A 312 -23.97 -11.74 -17.19
N ALA A 313 -24.82 -10.73 -17.42
CA ALA A 313 -26.19 -10.93 -17.88
C ALA A 313 -26.18 -11.37 -19.36
N LEU A 314 -25.94 -12.65 -19.60
CA LEU A 314 -25.93 -13.23 -20.95
C LEU A 314 -27.35 -13.66 -21.35
N PRO A 315 -27.90 -13.23 -22.50
CA PRO A 315 -29.26 -13.60 -22.91
C PRO A 315 -29.36 -15.11 -23.24
N GLY A 316 -30.47 -15.72 -22.82
CA GLY A 316 -31.00 -17.03 -23.22
C GLY A 316 -30.03 -18.13 -23.66
N GLY A 317 -29.51 -18.95 -22.70
CA GLY A 317 -28.68 -20.12 -23.01
C GLY A 317 -27.20 -19.84 -23.37
N SER A 318 -26.81 -18.61 -23.66
CA SER A 318 -25.42 -18.23 -23.99
C SER A 318 -24.48 -18.27 -22.78
N GLY A 319 -25.01 -18.27 -21.57
CA GLY A 319 -24.23 -18.45 -20.34
C GLY A 319 -23.50 -19.79 -20.25
N LEU A 320 -24.16 -20.89 -20.70
CA LEU A 320 -23.52 -22.20 -20.75
C LEU A 320 -22.40 -22.24 -21.80
N GLN A 321 -22.60 -21.62 -22.97
CA GLN A 321 -21.58 -21.53 -24.01
C GLN A 321 -20.35 -20.71 -23.53
N ALA A 322 -20.57 -19.55 -22.90
CA ALA A 322 -19.50 -18.75 -22.33
C ALA A 322 -18.72 -19.54 -21.27
N ARG A 323 -19.43 -20.24 -20.39
CA ARG A 323 -18.82 -21.09 -19.35
C ARG A 323 -17.95 -22.19 -19.93
N LEU A 324 -18.39 -22.86 -20.99
CA LEU A 324 -17.62 -23.89 -21.67
C LEU A 324 -16.40 -23.30 -22.38
N LEU A 325 -16.54 -22.15 -23.06
CA LEU A 325 -15.42 -21.46 -23.72
C LEU A 325 -14.36 -21.00 -22.72
N ILE A 326 -14.75 -20.40 -21.58
CA ILE A 326 -13.80 -19.98 -20.54
C ILE A 326 -13.00 -21.18 -20.03
N ARG A 327 -13.66 -22.32 -19.74
CA ARG A 327 -12.97 -23.54 -19.29
C ARG A 327 -12.03 -24.09 -20.34
N TRP A 328 -12.48 -24.10 -21.59
CA TRP A 328 -11.70 -24.62 -22.71
C TRP A 328 -10.46 -23.74 -22.96
N LEU A 329 -10.59 -22.40 -22.91
CA LEU A 329 -9.45 -21.50 -22.99
C LEU A 329 -8.44 -21.79 -21.88
N GLY A 330 -8.88 -22.12 -20.66
CA GLY A 330 -7.97 -22.52 -19.59
C GLY A 330 -7.17 -23.78 -19.91
N VAL A 331 -7.77 -24.77 -20.61
CA VAL A 331 -7.04 -25.95 -21.08
C VAL A 331 -5.98 -25.55 -22.10
N VAL A 332 -6.35 -24.68 -23.06
CA VAL A 332 -5.43 -24.25 -24.12
C VAL A 332 -4.29 -23.42 -23.56
N ILE A 333 -4.56 -22.50 -22.60
CA ILE A 333 -3.51 -21.74 -21.91
C ILE A 333 -2.55 -22.70 -21.18
N SER A 334 -3.07 -23.73 -20.50
CA SER A 334 -2.23 -24.77 -19.86
C SER A 334 -1.35 -25.50 -20.86
N ALA A 335 -1.90 -25.82 -22.05
CA ALA A 335 -1.13 -26.43 -23.12
C ALA A 335 -0.06 -25.49 -23.70
N MET A 336 -0.36 -24.18 -23.83
CA MET A 336 0.61 -23.18 -24.28
C MET A 336 1.77 -23.04 -23.28
N ILE A 337 1.47 -23.01 -21.98
CA ILE A 337 2.51 -22.96 -20.92
C ILE A 337 3.36 -24.23 -20.94
N LEU A 338 2.74 -25.40 -21.03
CA LEU A 338 3.45 -26.68 -21.14
C LEU A 338 4.38 -26.68 -22.36
N MET A 339 3.90 -26.18 -23.51
CA MET A 339 4.70 -26.08 -24.71
C MET A 339 5.89 -25.14 -24.56
N GLY A 340 5.72 -24.01 -23.89
CA GLY A 340 6.83 -23.12 -23.57
C GLY A 340 7.95 -23.85 -22.82
N TYR A 341 7.63 -24.60 -21.77
CA TYR A 341 8.62 -25.40 -21.04
C TYR A 341 9.29 -26.47 -21.90
N LEU A 342 8.54 -27.11 -22.83
CA LEU A 342 9.11 -28.11 -23.75
C LEU A 342 10.03 -27.47 -24.79
N SER A 343 9.68 -26.27 -25.29
CA SER A 343 10.52 -25.52 -26.25
C SER A 343 11.81 -25.01 -25.59
N ASP A 344 11.75 -24.55 -24.34
CA ASP A 344 12.92 -24.10 -23.59
C ASP A 344 13.96 -25.19 -23.32
N MET A 345 13.55 -26.46 -23.41
CA MET A 345 14.46 -27.62 -23.35
C MET A 345 15.29 -27.82 -24.63
N GLY A 346 15.02 -27.03 -25.68
CA GLY A 346 15.87 -26.91 -26.85
C GLY A 346 15.82 -28.08 -27.88
N ASP A 347 14.81 -28.94 -27.79
CA ASP A 347 14.72 -30.17 -28.62
C ASP A 347 13.92 -30.03 -29.91
N PHE A 348 13.30 -28.87 -30.17
CA PHE A 348 12.45 -28.66 -31.33
C PHE A 348 13.14 -27.80 -32.40
N SER A 349 12.96 -28.17 -33.67
CA SER A 349 13.34 -27.31 -34.79
C SER A 349 12.41 -26.10 -34.87
N SER A 350 12.93 -24.97 -35.43
CA SER A 350 12.13 -23.75 -35.61
C SER A 350 10.86 -23.99 -36.46
N GLY A 351 10.86 -24.97 -37.37
CA GLY A 351 9.71 -25.41 -38.15
C GLY A 351 8.67 -26.09 -37.25
N THR A 352 9.09 -26.97 -36.37
CA THR A 352 8.23 -27.67 -35.42
C THR A 352 7.59 -26.68 -34.43
N GLU A 353 8.35 -25.77 -33.89
CA GLU A 353 7.82 -24.68 -33.01
C GLU A 353 6.76 -23.84 -33.73
N ALA A 354 7.00 -23.44 -34.97
CA ALA A 354 6.05 -22.66 -35.75
C ALA A 354 4.72 -23.43 -35.98
N VAL A 355 4.76 -24.72 -36.28
CA VAL A 355 3.56 -25.57 -36.47
C VAL A 355 2.79 -25.69 -35.14
N ILE A 356 3.47 -25.98 -34.01
CA ILE A 356 2.83 -26.14 -32.71
C ILE A 356 2.19 -24.83 -32.26
N VAL A 357 2.93 -23.73 -32.33
CA VAL A 357 2.42 -22.41 -31.96
C VAL A 357 1.22 -22.03 -32.82
N PHE A 358 1.27 -22.27 -34.14
CA PHE A 358 0.15 -22.00 -35.03
C PHE A 358 -1.10 -22.79 -34.64
N VAL A 359 -0.98 -24.06 -34.32
CA VAL A 359 -2.10 -24.90 -33.87
C VAL A 359 -2.69 -24.37 -32.59
N LEU A 360 -1.85 -24.10 -31.57
CA LEU A 360 -2.31 -23.61 -30.29
C LEU A 360 -2.93 -22.21 -30.37
N VAL A 361 -2.30 -21.29 -31.12
CA VAL A 361 -2.81 -19.93 -31.33
C VAL A 361 -4.12 -19.94 -32.12
N SER A 362 -4.24 -20.80 -33.15
CA SER A 362 -5.48 -20.95 -33.93
C SER A 362 -6.63 -21.48 -33.06
N ILE A 363 -6.35 -22.50 -32.27
CA ILE A 363 -7.31 -23.12 -31.37
C ILE A 363 -7.75 -22.10 -30.30
N ALA A 364 -6.82 -21.41 -29.62
CA ALA A 364 -7.11 -20.39 -28.63
C ALA A 364 -7.79 -19.15 -29.24
N GLY A 365 -7.30 -18.72 -30.41
CA GLY A 365 -7.84 -17.59 -31.15
C GLY A 365 -9.28 -17.77 -31.55
N VAL A 366 -9.66 -18.95 -32.13
CA VAL A 366 -11.05 -19.26 -32.46
C VAL A 366 -11.94 -19.27 -31.21
N GLY A 367 -11.47 -19.82 -30.10
CA GLY A 367 -12.20 -19.77 -28.83
C GLY A 367 -12.40 -18.35 -28.34
N THR A 368 -11.37 -17.53 -28.43
CA THR A 368 -11.41 -16.10 -28.04
C THR A 368 -12.32 -15.27 -28.95
N LEU A 369 -12.28 -15.52 -30.28
CA LEU A 369 -13.22 -14.94 -31.25
C LEU A 369 -14.67 -15.27 -30.90
N ARG A 370 -14.97 -16.51 -30.58
CA ARG A 370 -16.32 -16.94 -30.17
C ARG A 370 -16.74 -16.30 -28.85
N LEU A 371 -15.86 -16.25 -27.86
CA LEU A 371 -16.13 -15.59 -26.58
C LEU A 371 -16.38 -14.09 -26.78
N GLY A 372 -15.53 -13.42 -27.54
CA GLY A 372 -15.69 -12.01 -27.92
C GLY A 372 -17.01 -11.73 -28.63
N GLY A 373 -17.38 -12.60 -29.59
CA GLY A 373 -18.66 -12.55 -30.30
C GLY A 373 -19.88 -12.73 -29.38
N LEU A 374 -19.80 -13.60 -28.37
CA LEU A 374 -20.86 -13.75 -27.37
C LEU A 374 -21.00 -12.50 -26.50
N LEU A 375 -19.89 -11.91 -26.08
CA LEU A 375 -19.89 -10.67 -25.30
C LEU A 375 -20.40 -9.48 -26.13
N TRP A 376 -20.08 -9.43 -27.42
CA TRP A 376 -20.56 -8.39 -28.32
C TRP A 376 -22.08 -8.49 -28.60
N ARG A 377 -22.62 -9.69 -28.77
CA ARG A 377 -24.07 -9.92 -29.02
C ARG A 377 -24.96 -9.51 -27.86
N GLN A 378 -24.42 -9.30 -26.64
CA GLN A 378 -25.17 -8.71 -25.54
C GLN A 378 -25.80 -7.35 -25.88
N SER A 379 -25.26 -6.60 -26.85
CA SER A 379 -25.75 -5.27 -27.25
C SER A 379 -27.20 -5.26 -27.76
N HIS A 380 -27.76 -6.42 -28.13
CA HIS A 380 -29.06 -6.56 -28.80
C HIS A 380 -30.11 -7.28 -27.93
N GLY A 381 -29.84 -7.56 -26.66
CA GLY A 381 -30.81 -8.19 -25.76
C GLY A 381 -31.71 -7.16 -25.07
N PRO A 382 -32.99 -7.49 -24.76
CA PRO A 382 -33.84 -6.63 -23.95
C PRO A 382 -33.17 -6.39 -22.58
N GLN A 383 -33.06 -5.13 -22.18
CA GLN A 383 -32.56 -4.72 -20.87
C GLN A 383 -33.46 -5.40 -19.80
N ALA A 384 -32.95 -6.43 -19.15
CA ALA A 384 -33.59 -6.97 -17.96
C ALA A 384 -33.51 -5.91 -16.86
N ALA A 385 -34.61 -5.24 -16.62
CA ALA A 385 -34.82 -4.30 -15.54
C ALA A 385 -34.82 -5.05 -14.19
N THR A 386 -33.64 -5.39 -13.70
CA THR A 386 -33.46 -5.81 -12.31
C THR A 386 -32.28 -5.05 -11.75
N GLY A 387 -32.57 -4.18 -10.76
CA GLY A 387 -31.72 -3.18 -10.13
C GLY A 387 -30.46 -3.69 -9.40
N ALA A 388 -29.65 -4.50 -10.07
CA ALA A 388 -28.29 -4.80 -9.66
C ALA A 388 -27.36 -3.97 -10.55
N GLU A 389 -26.44 -3.22 -9.98
CA GLU A 389 -25.34 -2.54 -10.68
C GLU A 389 -24.50 -3.58 -11.42
N GLN A 390 -24.87 -3.83 -12.65
CA GLN A 390 -24.10 -4.68 -13.58
C GLN A 390 -22.95 -3.85 -14.14
N VAL A 391 -21.85 -4.50 -14.52
CA VAL A 391 -20.78 -3.85 -15.29
C VAL A 391 -21.42 -3.08 -16.44
N PRO A 392 -21.08 -1.80 -16.65
CA PRO A 392 -21.68 -1.01 -17.72
C PRO A 392 -21.60 -1.80 -19.03
N HIS A 393 -22.75 -2.11 -19.57
CA HIS A 393 -22.92 -2.92 -20.80
C HIS A 393 -21.93 -2.53 -21.92
N ARG A 394 -21.65 -1.23 -22.05
CA ARG A 394 -20.70 -0.68 -23.04
C ARG A 394 -19.27 -1.20 -22.83
N ILE A 395 -18.84 -1.45 -21.59
CA ILE A 395 -17.48 -1.97 -21.27
C ILE A 395 -17.39 -3.43 -21.73
N VAL A 396 -18.39 -4.26 -21.44
CA VAL A 396 -18.40 -5.67 -21.80
C VAL A 396 -18.40 -5.83 -23.33
N VAL A 397 -19.19 -5.01 -24.03
CA VAL A 397 -19.25 -5.01 -25.50
C VAL A 397 -17.91 -4.62 -26.13
N ARG A 398 -17.29 -3.53 -25.64
CA ARG A 398 -15.97 -3.08 -26.14
C ARG A 398 -14.88 -4.11 -25.86
N LEU A 399 -14.91 -4.72 -24.68
CA LEU A 399 -14.01 -5.81 -24.34
C LEU A 399 -14.16 -7.00 -25.28
N GLY A 400 -15.39 -7.40 -25.59
CA GLY A 400 -15.70 -8.45 -26.55
C GLY A 400 -15.18 -8.14 -27.96
N GLN A 401 -15.36 -6.90 -28.43
CA GLN A 401 -14.82 -6.44 -29.73
C GLN A 401 -13.28 -6.47 -29.73
N GLY A 402 -12.64 -5.93 -28.68
CA GLY A 402 -11.18 -5.94 -28.55
C GLY A 402 -10.60 -7.35 -28.58
N LEU A 403 -11.20 -8.28 -27.83
CA LEU A 403 -10.82 -9.69 -27.81
C LEU A 403 -10.90 -10.33 -29.21
N ALA A 404 -11.99 -10.07 -29.94
CA ALA A 404 -12.16 -10.62 -31.27
C ALA A 404 -11.14 -10.07 -32.27
N VAL A 405 -10.88 -8.76 -32.24
CA VAL A 405 -9.89 -8.13 -33.12
C VAL A 405 -8.48 -8.66 -32.84
N VAL A 406 -8.05 -8.69 -31.56
CA VAL A 406 -6.71 -9.18 -31.19
C VAL A 406 -6.56 -10.66 -31.55
N ALA A 407 -7.57 -11.50 -31.31
CA ALA A 407 -7.52 -12.91 -31.67
C ALA A 407 -7.36 -13.11 -33.18
N ALA A 408 -8.07 -12.33 -34.01
CA ALA A 408 -7.92 -12.37 -35.47
C ALA A 408 -6.50 -11.96 -35.90
N ILE A 409 -5.95 -10.90 -35.30
CA ILE A 409 -4.57 -10.45 -35.57
C ILE A 409 -3.56 -11.54 -35.18
N CYS A 410 -3.70 -12.17 -34.00
CA CYS A 410 -2.80 -13.21 -33.54
C CYS A 410 -2.80 -14.44 -34.48
N ILE A 411 -3.98 -14.87 -34.98
CA ILE A 411 -4.07 -15.95 -35.95
C ILE A 411 -3.36 -15.54 -37.25
N ALA A 412 -3.57 -14.33 -37.75
CA ALA A 412 -2.92 -13.85 -38.97
C ALA A 412 -1.37 -13.77 -38.79
N LEU A 413 -0.88 -13.29 -37.66
CA LEU A 413 0.55 -13.26 -37.36
C LEU A 413 1.16 -14.67 -37.31
N ALA A 414 0.47 -15.62 -36.70
CA ALA A 414 0.92 -17.01 -36.66
C ALA A 414 0.97 -17.65 -38.05
N VAL A 415 0.01 -17.35 -38.93
CA VAL A 415 -0.02 -17.80 -40.34
C VAL A 415 1.17 -17.27 -41.13
N ILE A 416 1.51 -15.98 -40.93
CA ILE A 416 2.63 -15.32 -41.64
C ILE A 416 3.99 -15.89 -41.18
N GLY A 417 4.10 -16.37 -39.95
CA GLY A 417 5.33 -16.87 -39.35
C GLY A 417 5.87 -16.06 -38.15
N TYR A 418 5.16 -15.00 -37.70
CA TYR A 418 5.48 -14.30 -36.48
C TYR A 418 4.99 -15.07 -35.25
N SER A 419 5.50 -16.30 -35.07
CA SER A 419 5.04 -17.23 -34.04
C SER A 419 5.19 -16.73 -32.63
N TYR A 420 6.35 -16.13 -32.30
CA TYR A 420 6.61 -15.58 -30.95
C TYR A 420 5.70 -14.40 -30.63
N LEU A 421 5.53 -13.46 -31.57
CA LEU A 421 4.64 -12.31 -31.38
C LEU A 421 3.17 -12.75 -31.23
N ALA A 422 2.74 -13.72 -32.02
CA ALA A 422 1.37 -14.23 -31.99
C ALA A 422 1.02 -14.88 -30.64
N ILE A 423 1.90 -15.74 -30.11
CA ILE A 423 1.66 -16.42 -28.84
C ILE A 423 1.72 -15.46 -27.66
N GLU A 424 2.68 -14.52 -27.65
CA GLU A 424 2.85 -13.56 -26.57
C GLU A 424 1.68 -12.58 -26.46
N LEU A 425 1.24 -12.01 -27.59
CA LEU A 425 0.07 -11.14 -27.63
C LEU A 425 -1.21 -11.87 -27.21
N LEU A 426 -1.41 -13.11 -27.68
CA LEU A 426 -2.61 -13.88 -27.32
C LEU A 426 -2.60 -14.26 -25.84
N MET A 427 -1.46 -14.69 -25.32
CA MET A 427 -1.30 -14.98 -23.88
C MET A 427 -1.56 -13.75 -23.03
N SER A 428 -0.96 -12.60 -23.37
CA SER A 428 -1.12 -11.35 -22.61
C SER A 428 -2.58 -10.92 -22.56
N ILE A 429 -3.33 -10.98 -23.67
CA ILE A 429 -4.75 -10.58 -23.68
C ILE A 429 -5.63 -11.58 -22.92
N LEU A 430 -5.35 -12.88 -23.00
CA LEU A 430 -6.09 -13.92 -22.30
C LEU A 430 -5.87 -13.83 -20.78
N LEU A 431 -4.62 -13.69 -20.35
CA LEU A 431 -4.29 -13.56 -18.94
C LEU A 431 -4.80 -12.24 -18.35
N SER A 432 -4.71 -11.13 -19.10
CA SER A 432 -5.26 -9.83 -18.68
C SER A 432 -6.79 -9.89 -18.54
N THR A 433 -7.48 -10.54 -19.49
CA THR A 433 -8.93 -10.74 -19.41
C THR A 433 -9.31 -11.65 -18.24
N GLY A 434 -8.54 -12.69 -18.00
CA GLY A 434 -8.70 -13.56 -16.83
C GLY A 434 -8.54 -12.80 -15.52
N LEU A 435 -7.52 -11.96 -15.42
CA LEU A 435 -7.27 -11.11 -14.24
C LEU A 435 -8.39 -10.09 -14.02
N LEU A 436 -8.89 -9.46 -15.09
CA LEU A 436 -10.07 -8.58 -15.01
C LEU A 436 -11.30 -9.33 -14.48
N GLY A 437 -11.51 -10.57 -14.95
CA GLY A 437 -12.59 -11.43 -14.43
C GLY A 437 -12.42 -11.77 -12.96
N ILE A 438 -11.20 -12.08 -12.51
CA ILE A 438 -10.88 -12.35 -11.10
C ILE A 438 -11.15 -11.10 -10.25
N LEU A 439 -10.67 -9.94 -10.69
CA LEU A 439 -10.89 -8.66 -9.99
C LEU A 439 -12.38 -8.37 -9.85
N PHE A 440 -13.14 -8.50 -10.94
CA PHE A 440 -14.57 -8.24 -10.93
C PHE A 440 -15.30 -9.12 -9.92
N VAL A 441 -15.04 -10.43 -9.92
CA VAL A 441 -15.65 -11.38 -8.97
C VAL A 441 -15.21 -11.08 -7.53
N THR A 442 -13.96 -10.65 -7.33
CA THR A 442 -13.43 -10.29 -6.02
C THR A 442 -14.05 -8.99 -5.50
N PHE A 443 -14.26 -7.99 -6.37
CA PHE A 443 -14.94 -6.74 -6.00
C PHE A 443 -16.35 -7.00 -5.48
N GLU A 444 -17.09 -7.86 -6.17
CA GLU A 444 -18.43 -8.24 -5.72
C GLU A 444 -18.39 -9.00 -4.39
N ALA A 445 -17.42 -9.89 -4.19
CA ALA A 445 -17.24 -10.59 -2.93
C ALA A 445 -16.90 -9.63 -1.77
N VAL A 446 -16.08 -8.59 -2.01
CA VAL A 446 -15.78 -7.54 -1.02
C VAL A 446 -17.05 -6.74 -0.68
N ARG A 447 -17.83 -6.31 -1.67
CA ARG A 447 -19.11 -5.59 -1.44
C ARG A 447 -20.08 -6.44 -0.63
N ASN A 448 -20.23 -7.72 -0.96
CA ASN A 448 -21.07 -8.67 -0.23
C ASN A 448 -20.59 -8.89 1.22
N ALA A 449 -19.26 -8.90 1.45
CA ALA A 449 -18.70 -9.01 2.80
C ALA A 449 -19.03 -7.78 3.65
N PHE A 450 -18.91 -6.56 3.11
CA PHE A 450 -19.28 -5.33 3.81
C PHE A 450 -20.79 -5.23 4.05
N ALA A 451 -21.63 -5.70 3.12
CA ALA A 451 -23.08 -5.79 3.31
C ALA A 451 -23.43 -6.67 4.53
N MET A 452 -22.72 -7.77 4.73
CA MET A 452 -22.93 -8.65 5.89
C MET A 452 -22.43 -8.08 7.22
N LEU A 453 -21.44 -7.18 7.18
CA LEU A 453 -20.89 -6.53 8.38
C LEU A 453 -21.71 -5.31 8.83
N SER A 454 -22.51 -4.74 7.95
CA SER A 454 -23.34 -3.55 8.23
C SER A 454 -24.68 -3.92 8.83
N SER A 455 -25.22 -3.05 9.69
CA SER A 455 -26.59 -3.17 10.22
C SER A 455 -27.66 -2.94 9.13
N ASP A 456 -27.37 -2.01 8.19
CA ASP A 456 -28.13 -1.82 6.96
C ASP A 456 -27.31 -2.42 5.81
N ARG A 457 -27.83 -3.51 5.23
CA ARG A 457 -27.13 -4.30 4.24
C ARG A 457 -26.98 -3.62 2.88
N SER A 458 -27.97 -2.82 2.50
CA SER A 458 -27.90 -2.03 1.26
C SER A 458 -26.84 -0.93 1.37
N ALA A 459 -26.84 -0.19 2.49
CA ALA A 459 -25.83 0.82 2.78
C ALA A 459 -24.42 0.19 2.97
N GLY A 460 -24.34 -1.03 3.48
CA GLY A 460 -23.07 -1.77 3.62
C GLY A 460 -22.48 -2.16 2.29
N HIS A 461 -23.29 -2.62 1.34
CA HIS A 461 -22.87 -3.00 -0.01
C HIS A 461 -22.25 -1.83 -0.78
N ASP A 462 -22.80 -0.62 -0.62
CA ASP A 462 -22.32 0.61 -1.26
C ASP A 462 -21.45 1.47 -0.32
N SER A 463 -20.87 0.85 0.70
CA SER A 463 -20.08 1.55 1.70
C SER A 463 -18.78 2.12 1.10
N LEU A 464 -18.37 3.31 1.57
CA LEU A 464 -17.09 3.92 1.21
C LEU A 464 -15.91 2.96 1.49
N ALA A 465 -16.01 2.15 2.55
CA ALA A 465 -14.98 1.18 2.91
C ALA A 465 -14.82 0.09 1.83
N ALA A 466 -15.92 -0.42 1.26
CA ALA A 466 -15.87 -1.36 0.13
C ALA A 466 -15.22 -0.73 -1.11
N VAL A 467 -15.55 0.54 -1.40
CA VAL A 467 -14.95 1.30 -2.52
C VAL A 467 -13.44 1.47 -2.33
N VAL A 468 -12.99 1.84 -1.12
CA VAL A 468 -11.56 2.02 -0.81
C VAL A 468 -10.80 0.68 -0.92
N VAL A 469 -11.35 -0.42 -0.42
CA VAL A 469 -10.73 -1.74 -0.55
C VAL A 469 -10.64 -2.17 -2.02
N ASN A 470 -11.70 -1.96 -2.80
CA ASN A 470 -11.70 -2.28 -4.24
C ASN A 470 -10.71 -1.40 -5.02
N ALA A 471 -10.58 -0.11 -4.69
CA ALA A 471 -9.55 0.76 -5.26
C ALA A 471 -8.14 0.26 -4.92
N GLY A 472 -7.92 -0.19 -3.68
CA GLY A 472 -6.66 -0.83 -3.26
C GLY A 472 -6.34 -2.10 -4.06
N LEU A 473 -7.34 -2.94 -4.34
CA LEU A 473 -7.18 -4.13 -5.18
C LEU A 473 -6.83 -3.78 -6.64
N ILE A 474 -7.39 -2.71 -7.20
CA ILE A 474 -7.01 -2.20 -8.53
C ILE A 474 -5.52 -1.83 -8.53
N VAL A 475 -5.09 -1.01 -7.56
CA VAL A 475 -3.69 -0.59 -7.45
C VAL A 475 -2.77 -1.80 -7.27
N ALA A 476 -3.13 -2.76 -6.42
CA ALA A 476 -2.37 -3.99 -6.18
C ALA A 476 -2.31 -4.90 -7.43
N SER A 477 -3.26 -4.80 -8.35
CA SER A 477 -3.26 -5.57 -9.60
C SER A 477 -2.38 -4.96 -10.71
N LEU A 478 -2.04 -3.67 -10.64
CA LEU A 478 -1.24 -2.99 -11.67
C LEU A 478 0.13 -3.67 -11.94
N PRO A 479 0.92 -4.08 -10.91
CA PRO A 479 2.15 -4.82 -11.15
C PRO A 479 1.92 -6.14 -11.88
N VAL A 480 0.81 -6.84 -11.60
CA VAL A 480 0.47 -8.12 -12.26
C VAL A 480 0.11 -7.86 -13.73
N PHE A 481 -0.65 -6.80 -14.05
CA PHE A 481 -0.90 -6.40 -15.44
C PHE A 481 0.38 -6.03 -16.17
N ALA A 482 1.30 -5.33 -15.51
CA ALA A 482 2.59 -4.98 -16.08
C ALA A 482 3.41 -6.25 -16.43
N LEU A 483 3.48 -7.23 -15.52
CA LEU A 483 4.14 -8.52 -15.76
C LEU A 483 3.50 -9.28 -16.92
N ILE A 484 2.15 -9.34 -17.00
CA ILE A 484 1.43 -9.95 -18.11
C ILE A 484 1.73 -9.20 -19.43
N GLY A 485 1.91 -7.90 -19.39
CA GLY A 485 2.28 -7.05 -20.53
C GLY A 485 3.75 -7.16 -20.96
N GLY A 486 4.56 -8.02 -20.31
CA GLY A 486 5.96 -8.26 -20.68
C GLY A 486 6.97 -7.39 -19.91
N VAL A 487 6.53 -6.57 -18.94
CA VAL A 487 7.44 -5.84 -18.04
C VAL A 487 8.18 -6.85 -17.15
N ARG A 488 9.49 -6.69 -17.02
CA ARG A 488 10.32 -7.61 -16.22
C ARG A 488 10.13 -7.39 -14.73
N THR A 489 10.28 -8.45 -13.95
CA THR A 489 10.27 -8.38 -12.49
C THR A 489 11.32 -7.42 -11.95
N SER A 490 12.47 -7.34 -12.62
CA SER A 490 13.55 -6.41 -12.31
C SER A 490 13.15 -4.93 -12.47
N GLU A 491 12.43 -4.59 -13.54
CA GLU A 491 11.90 -3.23 -13.78
C GLU A 491 10.87 -2.84 -12.72
N LEU A 492 10.01 -3.79 -12.33
CA LEU A 492 9.04 -3.58 -11.24
C LEU A 492 9.73 -3.37 -9.89
N THR A 493 10.79 -4.14 -9.61
CA THR A 493 11.56 -3.95 -8.36
C THR A 493 12.28 -2.61 -8.35
N GLU A 494 12.73 -2.11 -9.49
CA GLU A 494 13.31 -0.77 -9.63
C GLU A 494 12.28 0.35 -9.46
N LEU A 495 11.13 0.22 -10.12
CA LEU A 495 10.02 1.15 -9.92
C LEU A 495 9.61 1.19 -8.44
N TRP A 496 9.57 0.02 -7.79
CA TRP A 496 9.29 -0.06 -6.36
C TRP A 496 10.38 0.56 -5.49
N ALA A 497 11.65 0.36 -5.84
CA ALA A 497 12.78 0.99 -5.15
C ALA A 497 12.76 2.50 -5.32
N SER A 498 12.55 3.00 -6.55
CA SER A 498 12.39 4.42 -6.87
C SER A 498 11.18 5.03 -6.16
N PHE A 499 10.05 4.30 -6.10
CA PHE A 499 8.89 4.72 -5.35
C PHE A 499 9.19 4.84 -3.85
N LYS A 500 9.89 3.86 -3.26
CA LYS A 500 10.30 3.90 -1.85
C LYS A 500 11.29 5.02 -1.55
N SER A 501 12.26 5.26 -2.43
CA SER A 501 13.24 6.35 -2.25
C SER A 501 12.59 7.73 -2.34
N GLY A 502 11.46 7.84 -3.04
CA GLY A 502 10.72 9.08 -3.17
C GLY A 502 11.38 10.10 -4.10
N VAL A 503 10.81 11.31 -4.10
CA VAL A 503 11.27 12.44 -4.90
C VAL A 503 11.94 13.47 -3.99
N THR A 504 13.13 13.93 -4.36
CA THR A 504 13.79 15.03 -3.66
C THR A 504 13.24 16.37 -4.15
N LEU A 505 12.57 17.10 -3.27
CA LEU A 505 12.12 18.48 -3.49
C LEU A 505 12.97 19.42 -2.63
N GLY A 506 14.00 20.01 -3.24
CA GLY A 506 15.00 20.79 -2.51
C GLY A 506 15.83 19.92 -1.57
N GLU A 507 15.85 20.25 -0.28
CA GLU A 507 16.56 19.48 0.76
C GLU A 507 15.71 18.33 1.35
N VAL A 508 14.43 18.24 0.98
CA VAL A 508 13.51 17.27 1.57
C VAL A 508 13.29 16.10 0.62
N GLN A 509 13.50 14.88 1.11
CA GLN A 509 13.18 13.64 0.41
C GLN A 509 11.77 13.17 0.76
N LEU A 510 10.81 13.42 -0.14
CA LEU A 510 9.44 12.96 0.01
C LEU A 510 9.31 11.52 -0.47
N SER A 511 9.41 10.58 0.45
CA SER A 511 9.13 9.17 0.21
C SER A 511 7.70 8.80 0.66
N PRO A 512 7.09 7.75 0.10
CA PRO A 512 5.80 7.26 0.58
C PRO A 512 5.81 6.87 2.06
N GLY A 513 6.97 6.44 2.58
CA GLY A 513 7.17 6.16 4.00
C GLY A 513 6.99 7.41 4.85
N VAL A 514 7.59 8.53 4.44
CA VAL A 514 7.47 9.83 5.11
C VAL A 514 6.02 10.33 5.09
N VAL A 515 5.33 10.20 3.93
CA VAL A 515 3.91 10.57 3.83
C VAL A 515 3.04 9.69 4.72
N LEU A 516 3.28 8.38 4.75
CA LEU A 516 2.56 7.46 5.64
C LEU A 516 2.81 7.78 7.12
N GLN A 517 4.06 8.06 7.49
CA GLN A 517 4.43 8.47 8.84
C GLN A 517 3.69 9.75 9.24
N LEU A 518 3.67 10.76 8.37
CA LEU A 518 2.93 12.01 8.58
C LEU A 518 1.44 11.73 8.84
N ILE A 519 0.80 10.93 7.98
CA ILE A 519 -0.62 10.57 8.13
C ILE A 519 -0.86 9.83 9.45
N VAL A 520 -0.05 8.82 9.78
CA VAL A 520 -0.20 8.01 10.99
C VAL A 520 -0.05 8.88 12.24
N VAL A 521 0.99 9.71 12.31
CA VAL A 521 1.24 10.60 13.45
C VAL A 521 0.10 11.62 13.61
N PHE A 522 -0.37 12.19 12.49
CA PHE A 522 -1.49 13.12 12.49
C PHE A 522 -2.79 12.47 12.98
N VAL A 523 -3.11 11.27 12.48
CA VAL A 523 -4.31 10.51 12.91
C VAL A 523 -4.23 10.16 14.39
N ILE A 524 -3.07 9.72 14.89
CA ILE A 524 -2.86 9.47 16.33
C ILE A 524 -3.11 10.75 17.13
N GLY A 525 -2.55 11.88 16.70
CA GLY A 525 -2.77 13.20 17.33
C GLY A 525 -4.25 13.60 17.35
N LEU A 526 -4.97 13.39 16.24
CA LEU A 526 -6.41 13.63 16.17
C LEU A 526 -7.21 12.73 17.12
N LEU A 527 -6.88 11.45 17.22
CA LEU A 527 -7.53 10.51 18.12
C LEU A 527 -7.30 10.91 19.58
N LEU A 528 -6.08 11.29 19.92
CA LEU A 528 -5.71 11.79 21.25
C LEU A 528 -6.48 13.06 21.58
N THR A 529 -6.53 14.02 20.67
CA THR A 529 -7.30 15.28 20.82
C THR A 529 -8.79 14.99 21.07
N ARG A 530 -9.41 14.09 20.26
CA ARG A 530 -10.80 13.68 20.47
C ARG A 530 -11.04 12.98 21.81
N LEU A 531 -10.08 12.17 22.26
CA LEU A 531 -10.15 11.50 23.56
C LEU A 531 -10.13 12.53 24.69
N ILE A 532 -9.22 13.51 24.62
CA ILE A 532 -9.12 14.61 25.59
C ILE A 532 -10.41 15.42 25.61
N GLN A 533 -10.92 15.85 24.44
CA GLN A 533 -12.19 16.58 24.32
C GLN A 533 -13.37 15.80 24.95
N ARG A 534 -13.48 14.51 24.64
CA ARG A 534 -14.53 13.65 25.17
C ARG A 534 -14.42 13.52 26.68
N THR A 535 -13.21 13.27 27.20
CA THR A 535 -12.97 13.13 28.65
C THR A 535 -13.26 14.44 29.36
N LEU A 536 -12.82 15.57 28.81
CA LEU A 536 -13.06 16.90 29.36
C LEU A 536 -14.57 17.19 29.43
N LYS A 537 -15.30 16.98 28.33
CA LYS A 537 -16.74 17.23 28.25
C LYS A 537 -17.52 16.35 29.22
N THR A 538 -17.23 15.03 29.28
CA THR A 538 -18.05 14.08 30.02
C THR A 538 -17.66 13.92 31.49
N ARG A 539 -16.38 14.10 31.84
CA ARG A 539 -15.89 13.83 33.21
C ARG A 539 -15.54 15.07 34.02
N ILE A 540 -15.04 16.10 33.37
CA ILE A 540 -14.52 17.31 34.06
C ILE A 540 -15.58 18.42 34.02
N LEU A 541 -15.97 18.86 32.81
CA LEU A 541 -16.90 19.99 32.63
C LEU A 541 -18.32 19.66 33.11
N ALA A 542 -18.75 18.41 33.02
CA ALA A 542 -20.04 17.99 33.55
C ALA A 542 -20.19 18.16 35.07
N LYS A 543 -19.09 18.27 35.81
CA LYS A 543 -19.07 18.54 37.27
C LYS A 543 -18.90 20.00 37.63
N THR A 544 -18.74 20.87 36.64
CA THR A 544 -18.57 22.32 36.84
C THR A 544 -19.91 23.05 36.72
N LYS A 545 -20.03 24.21 37.29
CA LYS A 545 -21.20 25.12 37.19
C LYS A 545 -21.15 26.00 35.92
N ILE A 546 -20.32 25.65 34.94
CA ILE A 546 -20.17 26.39 33.68
C ILE A 546 -21.39 26.11 32.81
N ASP A 547 -21.95 27.13 32.20
CA ASP A 547 -23.06 27.00 31.25
C ASP A 547 -22.67 26.22 29.99
N ALA A 548 -23.65 25.70 29.25
CA ALA A 548 -23.43 24.86 28.06
C ALA A 548 -22.61 25.58 26.96
N GLY A 549 -22.78 26.93 26.85
CA GLY A 549 -22.01 27.76 25.94
C GLY A 549 -20.52 27.78 26.27
N GLY A 550 -20.19 28.03 27.52
CA GLY A 550 -18.82 28.04 28.04
C GLY A 550 -18.16 26.65 27.92
N GLN A 551 -18.89 25.57 28.24
CA GLN A 551 -18.37 24.20 28.06
C GLN A 551 -18.02 23.91 26.60
N ASN A 552 -18.89 24.26 25.65
CA ASN A 552 -18.63 24.05 24.23
C ASN A 552 -17.45 24.91 23.73
N ALA A 553 -17.33 26.15 24.20
CA ALA A 553 -16.20 27.02 23.85
C ALA A 553 -14.85 26.45 24.31
N ILE A 554 -14.77 25.91 25.52
CA ILE A 554 -13.55 25.28 26.07
C ILE A 554 -13.21 24.01 25.26
N VAL A 555 -14.20 23.14 24.99
CA VAL A 555 -13.98 21.89 24.24
C VAL A 555 -13.53 22.19 22.81
N SER A 556 -14.13 23.19 22.16
CA SER A 556 -13.74 23.61 20.81
C SER A 556 -12.34 24.22 20.76
N GLY A 557 -12.01 25.07 21.73
CA GLY A 557 -10.67 25.67 21.83
C GLY A 557 -9.57 24.62 21.99
N ILE A 558 -9.78 23.64 22.88
CA ILE A 558 -8.85 22.51 23.05
C ILE A 558 -8.78 21.67 21.76
N GLY A 559 -9.90 21.54 21.05
CA GLY A 559 -9.93 20.84 19.77
C GLY A 559 -9.07 21.50 18.71
N TYR A 560 -9.24 22.82 18.50
CA TYR A 560 -8.43 23.56 17.53
C TYR A 560 -6.94 23.55 17.87
N PHE A 561 -6.61 23.76 19.15
CA PHE A 561 -5.23 23.70 19.61
C PHE A 561 -4.62 22.29 19.44
N GLY A 562 -5.38 21.24 19.77
CA GLY A 562 -4.93 19.86 19.62
C GLY A 562 -4.72 19.46 18.16
N ILE A 563 -5.60 19.89 17.25
CA ILE A 563 -5.44 19.64 15.80
C ILE A 563 -4.20 20.37 15.27
N PHE A 564 -4.00 21.64 15.68
CA PHE A 564 -2.81 22.40 15.30
C PHE A 564 -1.52 21.72 15.80
N LEU A 565 -1.48 21.30 17.06
CA LEU A 565 -0.32 20.62 17.64
C LEU A 565 -0.07 19.26 16.93
N ALA A 566 -1.14 18.51 16.63
CA ALA A 566 -1.04 17.26 15.90
C ALA A 566 -0.45 17.47 14.49
N ALA A 567 -0.83 18.55 13.79
CA ALA A 567 -0.29 18.90 12.49
C ALA A 567 1.21 19.28 12.58
N VAL A 568 1.60 20.10 13.54
CA VAL A 568 3.00 20.49 13.76
C VAL A 568 3.86 19.27 14.05
N VAL A 569 3.43 18.39 14.98
CA VAL A 569 4.17 17.16 15.33
C VAL A 569 4.26 16.22 14.14
N ALA A 570 3.19 16.07 13.34
CA ALA A 570 3.20 15.23 12.16
C ALA A 570 4.19 15.74 11.09
N ILE A 571 4.18 17.04 10.82
CA ILE A 571 5.09 17.68 9.83
C ILE A 571 6.54 17.57 10.29
N THR A 572 6.83 17.85 11.57
CA THR A 572 8.19 17.74 12.12
C THR A 572 8.68 16.29 12.14
N SER A 573 7.80 15.33 12.47
CA SER A 573 8.16 13.91 12.45
C SER A 573 8.46 13.40 11.02
N ALA A 574 7.91 14.07 10.01
CA ALA A 574 8.20 13.80 8.59
C ALA A 574 9.54 14.41 8.11
N GLY A 575 10.29 15.11 9.00
CA GLY A 575 11.55 15.74 8.65
C GLY A 575 11.42 17.05 7.86
N LEU A 576 10.22 17.62 7.80
CA LEU A 576 9.99 18.92 7.15
C LEU A 576 10.41 20.06 8.07
N ASP A 577 11.24 20.96 7.57
CA ASP A 577 11.69 22.13 8.32
C ASP A 577 10.57 23.17 8.43
N LEU A 578 10.23 23.52 9.67
CA LEU A 578 9.24 24.54 10.02
C LEU A 578 9.86 25.87 10.46
N SER A 579 11.18 26.07 10.27
CA SER A 579 11.89 27.26 10.76
C SER A 579 11.30 28.56 10.22
N SER A 580 10.96 28.60 8.93
CA SER A 580 10.30 29.77 8.33
C SER A 580 8.90 30.02 8.90
N LEU A 581 8.17 28.95 9.21
CA LEU A 581 6.84 29.04 9.83
C LEU A 581 6.94 29.51 11.27
N ALA A 582 8.00 29.11 12.00
CA ALA A 582 8.25 29.54 13.36
C ALA A 582 8.48 31.06 13.47
N ILE A 583 9.16 31.68 12.50
CA ILE A 583 9.35 33.13 12.42
C ILE A 583 7.99 33.84 12.27
N VAL A 584 7.14 33.37 11.36
CA VAL A 584 5.80 33.92 11.14
C VAL A 584 4.92 33.72 12.37
N ALA A 585 4.98 32.52 12.99
CA ALA A 585 4.24 32.23 14.22
C ALA A 585 4.72 33.12 15.40
N GLY A 586 6.01 33.42 15.47
CA GLY A 586 6.58 34.36 16.45
C GLY A 586 5.99 35.76 16.26
N ALA A 587 5.98 36.31 15.06
CA ALA A 587 5.39 37.61 14.76
C ALA A 587 3.88 37.66 15.07
N LEU A 588 3.16 36.60 14.70
CA LEU A 588 1.73 36.46 15.00
C LEU A 588 1.45 36.37 16.49
N SER A 589 2.32 35.66 17.25
CA SER A 589 2.20 35.55 18.73
C SER A 589 2.34 36.87 19.40
N VAL A 590 3.25 37.75 18.92
CA VAL A 590 3.40 39.11 19.41
C VAL A 590 2.13 39.94 19.14
N GLY A 591 1.58 39.87 17.94
CA GLY A 591 0.32 40.54 17.58
C GLY A 591 -0.86 40.08 18.43
N ILE A 592 -1.00 38.76 18.64
CA ILE A 592 -2.01 38.17 19.53
C ILE A 592 -1.78 38.63 20.98
N GLY A 593 -0.53 38.68 21.43
CA GLY A 593 -0.17 39.15 22.77
C GLY A 593 -0.64 40.58 23.03
N PHE A 594 -0.42 41.50 22.08
CA PHE A 594 -0.94 42.87 22.16
C PHE A 594 -2.48 42.90 22.11
N GLY A 595 -3.12 42.09 21.30
CA GLY A 595 -4.58 42.00 21.25
C GLY A 595 -5.24 41.46 22.51
N LEU A 596 -4.54 40.60 23.25
CA LEU A 596 -5.02 40.03 24.51
C LEU A 596 -4.56 40.80 25.77
N GLN A 597 -3.74 41.83 25.66
CA GLN A 597 -3.12 42.54 26.76
C GLN A 597 -4.16 42.99 27.80
N ASN A 598 -5.27 43.62 27.35
CA ASN A 598 -6.31 44.10 28.27
C ASN A 598 -7.05 42.95 28.96
N ILE A 599 -7.23 41.81 28.30
CA ILE A 599 -7.88 40.63 28.91
C ILE A 599 -6.99 40.05 30.02
N VAL A 600 -5.70 39.90 29.74
CA VAL A 600 -4.71 39.37 30.70
C VAL A 600 -4.54 40.32 31.86
N SER A 601 -4.44 41.64 31.61
CA SER A 601 -4.35 42.66 32.65
C SER A 601 -5.54 42.58 33.61
N ASN A 602 -6.75 42.56 33.11
CA ASN A 602 -7.95 42.45 33.94
C ASN A 602 -8.03 41.12 34.71
N PHE A 603 -7.57 40.03 34.14
CA PHE A 603 -7.52 38.71 34.78
C PHE A 603 -6.53 38.73 35.97
N VAL A 604 -5.30 39.22 35.73
CA VAL A 604 -4.25 39.33 36.77
C VAL A 604 -4.71 40.28 37.89
N SER A 605 -5.28 41.44 37.53
CA SER A 605 -5.85 42.38 38.50
C SER A 605 -6.98 41.75 39.32
N GLY A 606 -7.82 40.91 38.72
CA GLY A 606 -8.85 40.17 39.46
C GLY A 606 -8.25 39.20 40.49
N ILE A 607 -7.16 38.51 40.16
CA ILE A 607 -6.44 37.66 41.10
C ILE A 607 -5.83 38.48 42.23
N ILE A 608 -5.20 39.62 41.93
CA ILE A 608 -4.62 40.54 42.93
C ILE A 608 -5.71 41.03 43.90
N LEU A 609 -6.87 41.49 43.40
CA LEU A 609 -7.99 41.91 44.24
C LEU A 609 -8.49 40.80 45.17
N LEU A 610 -8.48 39.54 44.75
CA LEU A 610 -8.90 38.40 45.56
C LEU A 610 -7.86 38.00 46.62
N ILE A 611 -6.58 38.18 46.35
CA ILE A 611 -5.44 37.85 47.26
C ILE A 611 -5.21 38.98 48.27
N GLU A 612 -4.97 40.19 47.78
CA GLU A 612 -4.61 41.36 48.64
C GLU A 612 -5.84 41.98 49.30
N ARG A 613 -7.02 41.85 48.72
CA ARG A 613 -8.31 42.33 49.22
C ARG A 613 -8.32 43.83 49.63
N PRO A 614 -7.82 44.74 48.79
CA PRO A 614 -7.96 46.16 49.05
C PRO A 614 -9.45 46.58 49.04
N ILE A 615 -10.30 45.79 48.35
CA ILE A 615 -11.75 45.89 48.38
C ILE A 615 -12.35 44.52 48.63
N SER A 616 -13.45 44.43 49.32
CA SER A 616 -14.18 43.20 49.61
C SER A 616 -15.66 43.33 49.21
N VAL A 617 -16.32 42.17 48.99
CA VAL A 617 -17.76 42.18 48.76
C VAL A 617 -18.49 42.76 49.98
N GLY A 618 -19.28 43.79 49.78
CA GLY A 618 -19.98 44.50 50.81
C GLY A 618 -19.34 45.86 51.15
N ASP A 619 -18.12 46.17 50.70
CA ASP A 619 -17.49 47.43 50.90
C ASP A 619 -18.19 48.53 50.10
N TRP A 620 -18.27 49.74 50.74
CA TRP A 620 -18.67 50.97 50.09
C TRP A 620 -17.43 51.62 49.48
N ILE A 621 -17.41 51.69 48.17
CA ILE A 621 -16.27 52.23 47.43
C ILE A 621 -16.69 53.33 46.47
N GLU A 622 -15.72 54.18 46.09
CA GLU A 622 -15.81 55.09 44.98
C GLU A 622 -14.66 54.86 44.00
N VAL A 623 -14.99 54.71 42.73
CA VAL A 623 -14.03 54.53 41.67
C VAL A 623 -14.57 55.14 40.34
N GLY A 624 -13.71 55.99 39.73
CA GLY A 624 -14.09 56.67 38.47
C GLY A 624 -15.34 57.54 38.58
N GLY A 625 -15.57 58.15 39.82
CA GLY A 625 -16.74 58.99 40.11
C GLY A 625 -18.04 58.23 40.40
N ASN A 626 -18.03 56.88 40.38
CA ASN A 626 -19.17 56.07 40.76
C ASN A 626 -19.03 55.57 42.19
N MET A 627 -20.01 55.90 43.01
CA MET A 627 -20.09 55.46 44.43
C MET A 627 -21.08 54.31 44.57
N GLY A 628 -20.71 53.25 45.32
CA GLY A 628 -21.65 52.15 45.58
C GLY A 628 -21.06 51.03 46.42
N ILE A 629 -21.84 49.97 46.60
CA ILE A 629 -21.45 48.79 47.36
C ILE A 629 -20.99 47.69 46.41
N VAL A 630 -19.83 47.10 46.66
CA VAL A 630 -19.29 45.98 45.92
C VAL A 630 -20.20 44.76 46.06
N ARG A 631 -20.83 44.32 44.96
CA ARG A 631 -21.71 43.17 44.95
C ARG A 631 -20.98 41.88 44.63
N LYS A 632 -20.08 41.93 43.68
CA LYS A 632 -19.36 40.73 43.19
C LYS A 632 -18.04 41.11 42.55
N ILE A 633 -16.98 40.41 42.91
CA ILE A 633 -15.70 40.43 42.22
C ILE A 633 -15.65 39.21 41.32
N SER A 634 -15.61 39.42 39.99
CA SER A 634 -15.51 38.37 38.98
C SER A 634 -14.08 38.36 38.40
N VAL A 635 -13.80 37.37 37.51
CA VAL A 635 -12.45 37.14 36.97
C VAL A 635 -11.86 38.35 36.25
N ARG A 636 -12.65 39.16 35.55
CA ARG A 636 -12.21 40.31 34.76
C ARG A 636 -12.81 41.66 35.17
N SER A 637 -13.86 41.64 35.99
CA SER A 637 -14.59 42.84 36.36
C SER A 637 -15.24 42.71 37.72
N THR A 638 -15.40 43.84 38.40
CA THR A 638 -16.12 43.93 39.66
C THR A 638 -17.43 44.69 39.44
N SER A 639 -18.52 44.16 39.99
CA SER A 639 -19.85 44.80 39.94
C SER A 639 -20.08 45.59 41.23
N ILE A 640 -20.40 46.88 41.09
CA ILE A 640 -20.68 47.80 42.13
C ILE A 640 -22.13 48.27 41.98
N GLN A 641 -22.94 48.15 43.02
CA GLN A 641 -24.30 48.69 43.04
C GLN A 641 -24.32 50.06 43.62
N THR A 642 -24.70 51.05 42.81
CA THR A 642 -24.86 52.45 43.26
C THR A 642 -26.05 52.59 44.20
N PHE A 643 -26.14 53.73 44.89
CA PHE A 643 -27.28 54.00 45.73
C PHE A 643 -28.59 54.23 44.98
N ASP A 644 -28.51 54.57 43.65
CA ASP A 644 -29.65 54.59 42.74
C ASP A 644 -30.07 53.20 42.21
N ARG A 645 -29.49 52.11 42.79
CA ARG A 645 -29.71 50.71 42.44
C ARG A 645 -29.29 50.36 41.04
N THR A 646 -28.39 51.07 40.40
CA THR A 646 -27.78 50.73 39.15
C THR A 646 -26.52 49.89 39.37
N ASP A 647 -26.29 48.86 38.54
CA ASP A 647 -25.09 48.02 38.57
C ASP A 647 -24.04 48.62 37.63
N VAL A 648 -22.93 49.08 38.17
CA VAL A 648 -21.75 49.56 37.44
C VAL A 648 -20.74 48.42 37.37
N ILE A 649 -20.33 48.03 36.14
CA ILE A 649 -19.35 46.99 35.91
C ILE A 649 -18.01 47.66 35.62
N VAL A 650 -17.08 47.56 36.56
CA VAL A 650 -15.75 48.17 36.47
C VAL A 650 -14.72 47.11 36.11
N PRO A 651 -13.85 47.29 35.08
CA PRO A 651 -12.72 46.43 34.82
C PRO A 651 -11.81 46.30 36.04
N ASN A 652 -11.34 45.08 36.33
CA ASN A 652 -10.47 44.87 37.50
C ASN A 652 -9.15 45.65 37.41
N ALA A 653 -8.63 45.86 36.18
CA ALA A 653 -7.41 46.65 35.98
C ALA A 653 -7.57 48.09 36.49
N ASP A 654 -8.75 48.69 36.34
CA ASP A 654 -9.00 50.07 36.80
C ASP A 654 -9.01 50.15 38.33
N LEU A 655 -9.43 49.09 39.02
CA LEU A 655 -9.43 49.02 40.50
C LEU A 655 -8.03 48.81 41.10
N VAL A 656 -7.10 48.19 40.33
CA VAL A 656 -5.71 47.92 40.80
C VAL A 656 -4.77 49.06 40.43
N SER A 657 -4.92 49.62 39.21
CA SER A 657 -4.05 50.67 38.67
C SER A 657 -4.54 52.08 38.98
N GLY A 658 -5.85 52.24 39.22
CA GLY A 658 -6.50 53.49 39.51
C GLY A 658 -6.60 53.79 41.02
N THR A 659 -7.05 55.03 41.36
CA THR A 659 -7.35 55.36 42.70
C THR A 659 -8.73 54.94 43.14
N VAL A 660 -8.83 54.15 44.20
CA VAL A 660 -10.09 53.65 44.76
C VAL A 660 -10.21 54.17 46.15
N THR A 661 -11.29 54.88 46.45
CA THR A 661 -11.61 55.29 47.83
C THR A 661 -12.51 54.23 48.47
N ASN A 662 -12.03 53.56 49.52
CA ASN A 662 -12.83 52.58 50.25
C ASN A 662 -13.24 53.20 51.61
N TYR A 663 -14.53 53.40 51.76
CA TYR A 663 -15.08 54.08 52.93
C TYR A 663 -15.30 53.12 54.10
N THR A 664 -15.20 51.83 53.91
CA THR A 664 -15.49 50.79 54.91
C THR A 664 -14.29 49.89 55.21
N HIS A 665 -13.13 50.12 54.57
CA HIS A 665 -11.95 49.30 54.78
C HIS A 665 -11.37 49.51 56.21
N GLY A 666 -11.43 48.48 57.04
CA GLY A 666 -10.89 48.48 58.40
C GLY A 666 -11.70 49.20 59.43
N SER A 667 -12.59 50.10 59.06
CA SER A 667 -13.49 50.83 60.01
C SER A 667 -14.74 51.33 59.33
N SER A 668 -15.90 51.17 59.97
CA SER A 668 -17.17 51.72 59.50
C SER A 668 -17.44 53.14 59.99
N VAL A 669 -16.50 53.76 60.73
CA VAL A 669 -16.66 55.12 61.30
C VAL A 669 -16.19 56.16 60.27
N GLY A 670 -17.10 56.95 59.75
CA GLY A 670 -16.84 58.04 58.79
C GLY A 670 -17.07 59.42 59.37
N ARG A 671 -16.48 60.44 58.77
CA ARG A 671 -16.74 61.87 59.13
C ARG A 671 -17.95 62.36 58.36
N ILE A 672 -18.91 62.92 59.04
CA ILE A 672 -20.03 63.66 58.45
C ILE A 672 -19.73 65.17 58.59
N ILE A 673 -19.80 65.88 57.48
CA ILE A 673 -19.73 67.31 57.40
C ILE A 673 -21.14 67.86 57.24
N VAL A 674 -21.58 68.57 58.28
CA VAL A 674 -22.88 69.24 58.23
C VAL A 674 -22.61 70.74 58.04
N PRO A 675 -22.92 71.30 56.87
CA PRO A 675 -22.81 72.74 56.69
C PRO A 675 -23.92 73.44 57.46
N ILE A 676 -23.55 74.33 58.36
CA ILE A 676 -24.49 75.18 59.12
C ILE A 676 -24.31 76.63 58.63
N GLY A 677 -25.37 77.15 58.06
CA GLY A 677 -25.39 78.61 57.72
C GLY A 677 -25.68 79.43 58.94
N VAL A 678 -24.82 80.38 59.21
CA VAL A 678 -25.01 81.35 60.28
C VAL A 678 -25.19 82.79 59.72
N ALA A 679 -25.98 83.55 60.34
CA ALA A 679 -26.17 84.95 59.94
C ALA A 679 -24.90 85.74 60.07
N TYR A 680 -24.61 86.62 59.14
CA TYR A 680 -23.52 87.60 59.22
C TYR A 680 -23.73 88.50 60.45
N GLY A 681 -22.82 88.40 61.45
CA GLY A 681 -22.85 89.27 62.57
C GLY A 681 -22.90 88.64 64.00
N ASN A 682 -22.85 87.32 64.10
CA ASN A 682 -22.66 86.61 65.36
C ASN A 682 -21.25 86.03 65.45
#